data_db9165a261e257846a06eed3fc6a101b
#
_entry.id   db9165a261e257846a06eed3fc6a101b
#
_cell.length_a   1.000
_cell.length_b   1.000
_cell.length_c   1.000
_cell.angle_alpha   90.00
_cell.angle_beta   90.00
_cell.angle_gamma   90.00
#
_symmetry.space_group_name_H-M   'P 1'
#
loop_
_entity.id
_entity.type
_entity.pdbx_description
1 polymer ?
#
loop_
_entity_poly.entity_id
_entity_poly.type
_entity_poly.pdbx_seq_one_letter_code
_entity_poly.pdbx_strand_id
1 'polypeptide(L)'
;MQCFDMEPYWEIKYNLITIKLLLGLYSQKIFNSGAQHLDLNFRAINYSAEVYLNGHKMVLPKGMFRRHSLEVTDILNPDGENLLAVLVHPPDHPGRIPPEGGQGGDHEIGKDVATQYVEGWDWIAPVRDRNTGIWDEVSISVTGPVNIIDPHLVSSFFDQYTRAYLHATTELENRSAWVADCSLNIQVATELEGSVCLIEYLQTQHVSVPPGARIQYTFPKLSFYKPNLWWPNGLGKQSLYNVSITVDVKGYGESDTWGHLFGFRKIESHIDSATGGRLFKVNGQPIFIRGGNWILSDCLLRLSKERYKTDIKFHADMNLNMIRCWGGGLAERPDFYHYCDVYGLLVWQEFWITGDVDGRGIPVSNPDGPLDHDLFMLCARDTVKLLRNHPSLTLWVGGNEQVPPDDINTALKNDLKLHPLFESHSGNALSIEEEDPSQYLDGTRVYIQGSMWDGFANGKGDFTDGPYEIQNPEDFFKDNFYNYGFNPEVGSVGMPVSATIRATMPPKGWQIPLFKKLTNGYTEEVPNPIWEYHKYIPYSKPGKVHDRIELYGIPKDLDDFCLKAQLVNYVQYRALLEGWNSRMWSKYTGVLIWKTQNPWSGLRGQFYDYLLDQTAGFYGCRCAAEPIHIQLNLATYFIEVVNTTSEELSNVAVEASVWDLEGACPSYNVFDKLSLPPKKVMSISELNYPKSENPKPVYFLLLKLYNMSNNSIISRNFYWLYLPGGDYKLLEPYRNKRIPLQITSKTSHKDSSYEIEMNVQNKSEKPDPKILTYNNNFANRHEDGEFDMASLEPVHNKTEEKQKAGLFQRLYRQFPRETDGSKISEIKGSDVGVAFFLKFSVHALKTDNKGGDDTRILPVHYSDNYFSLVPGEEMSIKMSFKVPQGVTPRVTLEGWNYQSEVPTVI
;
A
#
# COMPACT_ATOMS: atom_id res chain seq x y z
N MET A 1 5.87 15.54 -26.55
CA MET A 1 5.04 16.54 -25.85
C MET A 1 5.91 17.27 -24.85
N GLN A 2 6.20 18.54 -25.07
CA GLN A 2 6.90 19.37 -24.07
C GLN A 2 5.81 19.98 -23.17
N CYS A 3 5.59 19.38 -22.00
CA CYS A 3 4.78 19.98 -20.97
C CYS A 3 5.66 20.89 -20.11
N PHE A 4 5.25 22.11 -19.92
CA PHE A 4 5.92 23.03 -19.01
C PHE A 4 5.15 23.03 -17.70
N ASP A 5 5.78 22.54 -16.63
CA ASP A 5 5.26 22.69 -15.28
C ASP A 5 5.24 24.18 -14.94
N MET A 6 4.06 24.69 -14.63
CA MET A 6 3.89 26.04 -14.16
C MET A 6 4.07 26.05 -12.64
N GLU A 7 5.16 26.65 -12.14
CA GLU A 7 5.23 26.98 -10.71
C GLU A 7 4.31 28.17 -10.44
N PRO A 8 3.15 27.95 -9.79
CA PRO A 8 2.18 29.03 -9.62
C PRO A 8 2.45 29.83 -8.34
N TYR A 9 2.50 31.16 -8.49
CA TYR A 9 2.14 32.03 -7.38
C TYR A 9 0.60 32.13 -7.32
N TRP A 10 -0.01 31.44 -6.36
CA TRP A 10 -1.45 31.42 -6.17
C TRP A 10 -1.90 32.55 -5.24
N GLU A 11 -2.74 33.44 -5.73
CA GLU A 11 -3.49 34.38 -4.88
C GLU A 11 -4.98 34.00 -4.96
N ILE A 12 -5.53 33.45 -3.87
CA ILE A 12 -6.94 33.08 -3.79
C ILE A 12 -7.74 34.26 -3.22
N LYS A 13 -8.56 34.87 -4.05
CA LYS A 13 -9.62 35.81 -3.63
C LYS A 13 -10.97 35.30 -4.14
N TYR A 14 -11.86 34.90 -3.21
CA TYR A 14 -13.25 34.56 -3.53
C TYR A 14 -13.46 33.48 -4.59
N ASN A 15 -12.82 32.33 -4.46
CA ASN A 15 -12.85 31.23 -5.45
C ASN A 15 -12.29 31.60 -6.85
N LEU A 16 -11.63 32.72 -6.97
CA LEU A 16 -10.94 33.16 -8.17
C LEU A 16 -9.43 32.86 -8.00
N ILE A 17 -8.91 32.00 -8.86
CA ILE A 17 -7.49 31.69 -8.91
C ILE A 17 -6.88 32.52 -10.02
N THR A 18 -5.90 33.36 -9.71
CA THR A 18 -5.21 34.21 -10.69
C THR A 18 -3.75 33.79 -10.78
N ILE A 19 -3.29 33.48 -11.96
CA ILE A 19 -1.91 33.07 -12.23
C ILE A 19 -1.30 34.06 -13.23
N LYS A 20 -0.10 34.54 -12.91
CA LYS A 20 0.69 35.32 -13.84
C LYS A 20 1.66 34.39 -14.54
N LEU A 21 1.44 34.12 -15.83
CA LEU A 21 2.27 33.26 -16.64
C LEU A 21 3.38 34.09 -17.29
N LEU A 22 4.61 33.88 -16.87
CA LEU A 22 5.80 34.35 -17.56
C LEU A 22 6.30 33.23 -18.48
N LEU A 23 5.93 33.24 -19.76
CA LEU A 23 6.51 32.37 -20.78
C LEU A 23 7.92 32.89 -21.15
N GLY A 24 8.82 33.01 -20.15
CA GLY A 24 10.15 33.55 -20.33
C GLY A 24 11.12 32.59 -21.02
N LEU A 25 11.75 33.07 -22.09
CA LEU A 25 12.97 32.56 -22.73
C LEU A 25 12.91 31.37 -23.72
N TYR A 26 11.80 30.65 -23.87
CA TYR A 26 11.67 29.66 -24.95
C TYR A 26 10.96 30.16 -26.21
N SER A 27 10.52 31.44 -26.21
CA SER A 27 9.55 31.97 -27.14
C SER A 27 10.01 32.10 -28.59
N GLN A 28 11.29 32.36 -28.88
CA GLN A 28 11.69 32.68 -30.27
C GLN A 28 11.73 31.48 -31.24
N LYS A 29 11.86 30.24 -30.73
CA LYS A 29 11.80 29.05 -31.58
C LYS A 29 10.39 28.48 -31.73
N ILE A 30 9.54 28.67 -30.74
CA ILE A 30 8.22 28.03 -30.63
C ILE A 30 7.18 28.78 -31.49
N PHE A 31 7.21 30.10 -31.53
CA PHE A 31 6.16 30.91 -32.19
C PHE A 31 6.40 31.26 -33.69
N ASN A 32 7.51 30.78 -34.28
CA ASN A 32 7.88 31.22 -35.65
C ASN A 32 7.34 30.36 -36.80
N SER A 33 6.55 29.31 -36.59
CA SER A 33 6.21 28.39 -37.66
C SER A 33 4.76 28.44 -38.17
N GLY A 34 3.88 29.26 -37.63
CA GLY A 34 2.48 29.44 -38.13
C GLY A 34 1.62 28.18 -38.20
N ALA A 35 2.11 27.03 -37.71
CA ALA A 35 1.44 25.74 -37.69
C ALA A 35 1.53 25.06 -36.33
N GLN A 36 1.89 25.82 -35.29
CA GLN A 36 1.90 25.36 -33.92
C GLN A 36 0.55 25.59 -33.24
N HIS A 37 0.16 24.66 -32.37
CA HIS A 37 -1.03 24.74 -31.53
C HIS A 37 -0.63 24.71 -30.07
N LEU A 38 -1.19 25.62 -29.29
CA LEU A 38 -1.02 25.71 -27.85
C LEU A 38 -2.34 25.40 -27.17
N ASP A 39 -2.31 24.41 -26.30
CA ASP A 39 -3.49 24.01 -25.54
C ASP A 39 -3.26 24.23 -24.06
N LEU A 40 -4.19 24.94 -23.41
CA LEU A 40 -4.28 25.06 -21.95
C LEU A 40 -5.06 23.86 -21.43
N ASN A 41 -4.36 23.01 -20.71
CA ASN A 41 -4.90 21.76 -20.21
C ASN A 41 -5.22 21.85 -18.70
N PHE A 42 -6.40 21.39 -18.32
CA PHE A 42 -6.77 21.13 -16.95
C PHE A 42 -7.04 19.63 -16.84
N ARG A 43 -6.19 18.92 -16.07
CA ARG A 43 -6.39 17.48 -15.95
C ARG A 43 -7.61 17.14 -15.10
N ALA A 44 -7.93 17.97 -14.08
CA ALA A 44 -9.17 17.83 -13.35
C ALA A 44 -9.55 19.12 -12.57
N ILE A 45 -10.83 19.40 -12.53
CA ILE A 45 -11.44 20.49 -11.74
C ILE A 45 -12.68 19.97 -11.01
N ASN A 46 -12.91 20.41 -9.79
CA ASN A 46 -14.13 20.11 -9.03
C ASN A 46 -14.91 21.40 -8.76
N TYR A 47 -16.02 21.75 -9.46
CA TYR A 47 -16.80 20.82 -10.29
C TYR A 47 -16.92 21.30 -11.74
N SER A 48 -17.02 22.61 -11.97
CA SER A 48 -17.01 23.29 -13.26
C SER A 48 -16.31 24.64 -13.15
N ALA A 49 -15.91 25.25 -14.28
CA ALA A 49 -15.21 26.54 -14.16
C ALA A 49 -15.46 27.48 -15.35
N GLU A 50 -15.35 28.78 -15.09
CA GLU A 50 -15.12 29.81 -16.09
C GLU A 50 -13.63 30.17 -16.10
N VAL A 51 -13.02 30.05 -17.26
CA VAL A 51 -11.59 30.33 -17.47
C VAL A 51 -11.43 31.61 -18.25
N TYR A 52 -10.64 32.54 -17.74
CA TYR A 52 -10.36 33.81 -18.41
C TYR A 52 -8.84 33.85 -18.69
N LEU A 53 -8.45 33.82 -19.95
CA LEU A 53 -7.07 33.99 -20.36
C LEU A 53 -6.94 35.29 -21.16
N ASN A 54 -6.16 36.26 -20.66
CA ASN A 54 -5.98 37.59 -21.26
C ASN A 54 -7.31 38.30 -21.58
N GLY A 55 -8.33 38.07 -20.72
CA GLY A 55 -9.68 38.62 -20.89
C GLY A 55 -10.63 37.82 -21.79
N HIS A 56 -10.14 36.78 -22.47
CA HIS A 56 -11.00 35.88 -23.24
C HIS A 56 -11.63 34.83 -22.33
N LYS A 57 -12.96 34.76 -22.35
CA LYS A 57 -13.74 33.81 -21.54
C LYS A 57 -13.90 32.48 -22.26
N MET A 58 -13.62 31.41 -21.54
CA MET A 58 -13.86 30.01 -21.90
C MET A 58 -14.58 29.33 -20.75
N VAL A 59 -15.25 28.19 -21.00
CA VAL A 59 -16.00 27.46 -19.97
C VAL A 59 -15.54 26.02 -19.94
N LEU A 60 -15.22 25.51 -18.75
CA LEU A 60 -15.02 24.10 -18.50
C LEU A 60 -16.32 23.49 -17.99
N PRO A 61 -16.86 22.49 -18.69
CA PRO A 61 -18.09 21.81 -18.29
C PRO A 61 -17.90 21.01 -17.00
N LYS A 62 -19.03 20.59 -16.40
CA LYS A 62 -19.08 19.84 -15.15
C LYS A 62 -18.36 18.49 -15.20
N GLY A 63 -17.95 17.99 -14.03
CA GLY A 63 -17.41 16.68 -13.80
C GLY A 63 -16.01 16.71 -13.19
N MET A 64 -15.87 16.06 -12.02
CA MET A 64 -14.61 16.08 -11.28
C MET A 64 -13.52 15.23 -11.95
N PHE A 65 -13.87 14.20 -12.73
CA PHE A 65 -12.97 13.14 -13.21
C PHE A 65 -12.84 13.14 -14.75
N ARG A 66 -12.60 14.32 -15.32
CA ARG A 66 -12.40 14.46 -16.76
C ARG A 66 -11.31 15.47 -17.06
N ARG A 67 -10.60 15.21 -18.16
CA ARG A 67 -9.60 16.13 -18.71
C ARG A 67 -10.26 17.19 -19.60
N HIS A 68 -9.70 18.38 -19.56
CA HIS A 68 -10.13 19.50 -20.42
C HIS A 68 -8.91 20.04 -21.13
N SER A 69 -9.06 20.33 -22.43
CA SER A 69 -8.07 20.99 -23.26
C SER A 69 -8.71 22.15 -23.99
N LEU A 70 -8.12 23.33 -23.89
CA LEU A 70 -8.60 24.57 -24.49
C LEU A 70 -7.54 25.09 -25.43
N GLU A 71 -7.85 25.19 -26.73
CA GLU A 71 -6.94 25.82 -27.65
C GLU A 71 -6.79 27.31 -27.37
N VAL A 72 -5.54 27.75 -27.18
CA VAL A 72 -5.21 29.13 -26.76
C VAL A 72 -4.15 29.77 -27.67
N THR A 73 -3.88 29.20 -28.81
CA THR A 73 -2.86 29.64 -29.76
C THR A 73 -2.95 31.13 -30.08
N ASP A 74 -4.16 31.61 -30.39
CA ASP A 74 -4.43 33.01 -30.78
C ASP A 74 -4.67 33.93 -29.58
N ILE A 75 -4.72 33.39 -28.35
CA ILE A 75 -5.04 34.10 -27.11
C ILE A 75 -3.79 34.45 -26.29
N LEU A 76 -2.80 33.56 -26.35
CA LEU A 76 -1.55 33.74 -25.63
C LEU A 76 -0.69 34.83 -26.25
N ASN A 77 -0.13 35.69 -25.41
CA ASN A 77 0.88 36.66 -25.80
C ASN A 77 2.26 36.00 -25.70
N PRO A 78 2.93 35.73 -26.83
CA PRO A 78 4.22 35.06 -26.85
C PRO A 78 5.36 35.87 -26.21
N ASP A 79 5.31 37.19 -26.35
CA ASP A 79 6.39 38.12 -25.98
C ASP A 79 6.09 38.90 -24.71
N GLY A 80 4.97 38.61 -23.99
CA GLY A 80 4.49 39.36 -22.85
C GLY A 80 3.94 38.52 -21.72
N GLU A 81 3.41 39.24 -20.75
CA GLU A 81 2.71 38.61 -19.63
C GLU A 81 1.38 38.08 -20.10
N ASN A 82 1.02 36.91 -19.59
CA ASN A 82 -0.30 36.30 -19.75
C ASN A 82 -0.97 36.20 -18.37
N LEU A 83 -2.24 36.54 -18.32
CA LEU A 83 -3.03 36.49 -17.09
C LEU A 83 -4.10 35.41 -17.24
N LEU A 84 -3.99 34.36 -16.44
CA LEU A 84 -5.00 33.33 -16.30
C LEU A 84 -5.79 33.54 -15.02
N ALA A 85 -7.11 33.64 -15.14
CA ALA A 85 -8.03 33.66 -14.00
C ALA A 85 -9.08 32.58 -14.18
N VAL A 86 -9.33 31.81 -13.13
CA VAL A 86 -10.27 30.69 -13.11
C VAL A 86 -11.26 30.87 -11.98
N LEU A 87 -12.55 30.96 -12.33
CA LEU A 87 -13.64 30.96 -11.37
C LEU A 87 -14.22 29.55 -11.29
N VAL A 88 -13.99 28.86 -10.19
CA VAL A 88 -14.45 27.48 -9.98
C VAL A 88 -15.79 27.48 -9.26
N HIS A 89 -16.73 26.70 -9.76
CA HIS A 89 -18.05 26.49 -9.17
C HIS A 89 -18.08 25.16 -8.41
N PRO A 90 -18.74 25.09 -7.23
CA PRO A 90 -18.86 23.87 -6.44
C PRO A 90 -19.72 22.82 -7.14
N PRO A 91 -19.76 21.57 -6.62
CA PRO A 91 -20.80 20.59 -6.98
C PRO A 91 -22.20 21.17 -6.87
N ASP A 92 -23.12 20.71 -7.70
CA ASP A 92 -24.49 21.24 -7.75
C ASP A 92 -25.29 20.87 -6.48
N HIS A 93 -24.96 19.72 -5.87
CA HIS A 93 -25.65 19.17 -4.70
C HIS A 93 -24.66 18.94 -3.55
N PRO A 94 -24.12 20.00 -2.92
CA PRO A 94 -23.06 19.85 -1.91
C PRO A 94 -23.55 19.22 -0.60
N GLY A 95 -24.86 19.09 -0.38
CA GLY A 95 -25.44 18.57 0.85
C GLY A 95 -25.19 19.43 2.07
N ARG A 96 -25.63 18.93 3.23
CA ARG A 96 -25.48 19.60 4.53
C ARG A 96 -24.33 19.01 5.32
N ILE A 97 -23.97 19.69 6.39
CA ILE A 97 -22.94 19.23 7.33
C ILE A 97 -23.63 18.43 8.46
N PRO A 98 -22.99 17.38 9.04
CA PRO A 98 -23.54 16.66 10.16
C PRO A 98 -24.05 17.58 11.29
N PRO A 99 -25.18 17.27 11.95
CA PRO A 99 -25.86 15.96 11.89
C PRO A 99 -26.85 15.78 10.73
N GLU A 100 -27.06 16.76 9.86
CA GLU A 100 -28.04 16.68 8.78
C GLU A 100 -27.47 16.01 7.52
N GLY A 101 -26.18 16.19 7.24
CA GLY A 101 -25.42 15.47 6.22
C GLY A 101 -24.41 14.52 6.82
N GLY A 102 -23.67 13.77 5.99
CA GLY A 102 -22.70 12.76 6.40
C GLY A 102 -23.26 11.35 6.31
N GLN A 103 -22.47 10.36 6.63
CA GLN A 103 -22.88 8.95 6.60
C GLN A 103 -24.19 8.76 7.37
N GLY A 104 -25.25 8.33 6.67
CA GLY A 104 -26.59 8.24 7.22
C GLY A 104 -27.38 9.57 7.22
N GLY A 105 -26.85 10.63 6.61
CA GLY A 105 -27.47 11.95 6.48
C GLY A 105 -28.26 12.15 5.19
N ASP A 106 -28.17 13.36 4.59
CA ASP A 106 -28.98 13.75 3.41
C ASP A 106 -28.47 13.19 2.07
N HIS A 107 -27.23 12.72 2.00
CA HIS A 107 -26.62 12.04 0.83
C HIS A 107 -26.65 12.85 -0.49
N GLU A 108 -26.81 14.16 -0.41
CA GLU A 108 -26.98 15.02 -1.60
C GLU A 108 -25.79 14.97 -2.57
N ILE A 109 -24.56 14.81 -2.05
CA ILE A 109 -23.35 14.75 -2.88
C ILE A 109 -23.34 13.56 -3.84
N GLY A 110 -24.06 12.50 -3.53
CA GLY A 110 -24.21 11.32 -4.38
C GLY A 110 -24.96 11.57 -5.69
N LYS A 111 -25.62 12.75 -5.82
CA LYS A 111 -26.26 13.20 -7.05
C LYS A 111 -25.28 13.71 -8.11
N ASP A 112 -24.09 14.09 -7.71
CA ASP A 112 -23.05 14.65 -8.56
C ASP A 112 -21.95 13.61 -8.90
N VAL A 113 -21.27 13.79 -10.03
CA VAL A 113 -20.09 12.99 -10.40
C VAL A 113 -18.85 13.61 -9.72
N ALA A 114 -18.76 13.39 -8.41
CA ALA A 114 -17.75 13.97 -7.55
C ALA A 114 -17.35 12.97 -6.45
N THR A 115 -16.22 13.24 -5.77
CA THR A 115 -15.79 12.44 -4.62
C THR A 115 -16.77 12.56 -3.46
N GLN A 116 -17.05 11.43 -2.79
CA GLN A 116 -18.12 11.35 -1.79
C GLN A 116 -17.61 11.39 -0.34
N TYR A 117 -16.32 11.09 -0.08
CA TYR A 117 -15.74 11.14 1.26
C TYR A 117 -15.88 12.51 1.95
N VAL A 118 -16.05 13.57 1.15
CA VAL A 118 -16.21 14.98 1.62
C VAL A 118 -17.43 15.20 2.49
N GLU A 119 -18.40 14.30 2.44
CA GLU A 119 -19.58 14.30 3.29
C GLU A 119 -19.26 14.03 4.76
N GLY A 120 -18.21 13.24 5.00
CA GLY A 120 -17.80 12.78 6.33
C GLY A 120 -18.25 11.37 6.64
N TRP A 121 -17.34 10.60 7.25
CA TRP A 121 -17.54 9.22 7.65
C TRP A 121 -17.19 9.02 9.11
N ASP A 122 -17.33 7.79 9.60
CA ASP A 122 -16.90 7.39 10.94
C ASP A 122 -15.37 7.39 11.12
N TRP A 123 -14.62 7.70 10.06
CA TRP A 123 -13.15 7.81 10.05
C TRP A 123 -12.63 9.18 9.59
N ILE A 124 -13.49 10.09 9.08
CA ILE A 124 -13.10 11.42 8.63
C ILE A 124 -14.19 12.46 8.96
N ALA A 125 -13.77 13.66 9.35
CA ALA A 125 -14.65 14.81 9.45
C ALA A 125 -15.06 15.33 8.05
N PRO A 126 -16.24 15.94 7.88
CA PRO A 126 -16.68 16.44 6.59
C PRO A 126 -15.78 17.58 6.09
N VAL A 127 -15.50 17.58 4.79
CA VAL A 127 -14.81 18.67 4.09
C VAL A 127 -15.85 19.69 3.62
N ARG A 128 -15.88 20.85 4.30
CA ARG A 128 -17.00 21.81 4.21
C ARG A 128 -17.15 22.47 2.85
N ASP A 129 -16.07 22.75 2.13
CA ASP A 129 -16.06 23.34 0.79
C ASP A 129 -16.17 22.30 -0.33
N ARG A 130 -16.35 21.01 0.05
CA ARG A 130 -16.46 19.88 -0.90
C ARG A 130 -15.29 19.78 -1.86
N ASN A 131 -14.10 20.25 -1.47
CA ASN A 131 -12.91 20.34 -2.31
C ASN A 131 -13.16 21.09 -3.63
N THR A 132 -13.96 22.15 -3.59
CA THR A 132 -14.18 23.03 -4.73
C THR A 132 -12.86 23.66 -5.16
N GLY A 133 -12.38 23.35 -6.36
CA GLY A 133 -11.10 23.88 -6.85
C GLY A 133 -10.49 23.08 -7.98
N ILE A 134 -9.28 23.49 -8.37
CA ILE A 134 -8.42 22.74 -9.29
C ILE A 134 -7.64 21.74 -8.43
N TRP A 135 -7.88 20.45 -8.61
CA TRP A 135 -7.24 19.43 -7.76
C TRP A 135 -6.15 18.63 -8.45
N ASP A 136 -6.02 18.76 -9.77
CA ASP A 136 -4.96 18.13 -10.55
C ASP A 136 -4.21 19.16 -11.40
N GLU A 137 -3.29 18.71 -12.22
CA GLU A 137 -2.33 19.53 -12.97
C GLU A 137 -3.02 20.50 -13.95
N VAL A 138 -2.43 21.70 -14.05
CA VAL A 138 -2.69 22.67 -15.10
C VAL A 138 -1.41 22.84 -15.90
N SER A 139 -1.47 22.67 -17.22
CA SER A 139 -0.29 22.72 -18.09
C SER A 139 -0.60 23.36 -19.45
N ILE A 140 0.44 23.79 -20.15
CA ILE A 140 0.36 24.19 -21.55
C ILE A 140 1.13 23.15 -22.36
N SER A 141 0.44 22.51 -23.31
CA SER A 141 1.08 21.68 -24.32
C SER A 141 1.28 22.45 -25.60
N VAL A 142 2.39 22.15 -26.28
CA VAL A 142 2.74 22.72 -27.59
C VAL A 142 2.88 21.56 -28.56
N THR A 143 2.09 21.59 -29.61
CA THR A 143 2.13 20.60 -30.69
C THR A 143 2.28 21.27 -32.05
N GLY A 144 2.73 20.51 -33.03
CA GLY A 144 2.67 20.93 -34.45
C GLY A 144 1.29 20.65 -35.04
N PRO A 145 1.21 20.54 -36.38
CA PRO A 145 -0.07 20.39 -37.10
C PRO A 145 -0.80 19.07 -36.80
N VAL A 146 -0.10 18.02 -36.35
CA VAL A 146 -0.70 16.73 -35.99
C VAL A 146 -0.31 16.37 -34.57
N ASN A 147 -1.30 16.10 -33.74
CA ASN A 147 -1.11 15.66 -32.33
C ASN A 147 -1.51 14.19 -32.14
N ILE A 148 -0.91 13.59 -31.09
CA ILE A 148 -1.10 12.20 -30.65
C ILE A 148 -2.09 12.21 -29.49
N ILE A 149 -3.15 11.41 -29.59
CA ILE A 149 -4.21 11.37 -28.59
C ILE A 149 -4.41 9.95 -28.05
N ASP A 150 -4.44 9.82 -26.72
CA ASP A 150 -4.81 8.63 -25.96
C ASP A 150 -4.18 7.31 -26.46
N PRO A 151 -2.85 7.20 -26.63
CA PRO A 151 -2.23 5.94 -27.00
C PRO A 151 -2.61 4.81 -26.06
N HIS A 152 -2.82 3.62 -26.62
CA HIS A 152 -3.14 2.41 -25.88
C HIS A 152 -2.15 1.30 -26.21
N LEU A 153 -1.51 0.77 -25.17
CA LEU A 153 -0.51 -0.28 -25.24
C LEU A 153 -1.03 -1.57 -24.59
N VAL A 154 -0.97 -2.68 -25.30
CA VAL A 154 -1.40 -4.00 -24.79
C VAL A 154 -0.34 -5.05 -25.07
N SER A 155 0.03 -5.87 -24.08
CA SER A 155 0.91 -7.03 -24.29
C SER A 155 0.11 -8.33 -24.35
N SER A 156 0.40 -9.19 -25.33
CA SER A 156 -0.09 -10.56 -25.40
C SER A 156 1.07 -11.55 -25.43
N PHE A 157 0.85 -12.78 -24.92
CA PHE A 157 1.92 -13.74 -24.68
C PHE A 157 1.62 -15.10 -25.30
N PHE A 158 2.70 -15.76 -25.73
CA PHE A 158 2.68 -17.09 -26.34
C PHE A 158 3.86 -17.91 -25.79
N ASP A 159 3.83 -19.23 -26.07
CA ASP A 159 4.91 -20.15 -25.73
C ASP A 159 5.40 -20.02 -24.27
N GLN A 160 4.47 -20.03 -23.32
CA GLN A 160 4.77 -19.91 -21.87
C GLN A 160 5.60 -18.66 -21.54
N TYR A 161 5.17 -17.49 -22.06
CA TYR A 161 5.82 -16.17 -21.86
C TYR A 161 7.20 -16.01 -22.50
N THR A 162 7.65 -16.94 -23.34
CA THR A 162 8.91 -16.78 -24.09
C THR A 162 8.77 -15.85 -25.29
N ARG A 163 7.55 -15.62 -25.78
CA ARG A 163 7.25 -14.65 -26.82
C ARG A 163 6.16 -13.71 -26.36
N ALA A 164 6.35 -12.43 -26.64
CA ALA A 164 5.33 -11.41 -26.45
C ALA A 164 5.13 -10.58 -27.70
N TYR A 165 3.90 -10.10 -27.88
CA TYR A 165 3.61 -9.01 -28.82
C TYR A 165 3.18 -7.78 -28.03
N LEU A 166 3.70 -6.62 -28.42
CA LEU A 166 3.17 -5.33 -28.04
C LEU A 166 2.25 -4.84 -29.16
N HIS A 167 1.00 -4.60 -28.81
CA HIS A 167 -0.02 -3.99 -29.64
C HIS A 167 -0.10 -2.51 -29.26
N ALA A 168 -0.24 -1.63 -30.22
CA ALA A 168 -0.33 -0.20 -29.96
C ALA A 168 -1.32 0.46 -30.92
N THR A 169 -2.22 1.27 -30.38
CA THR A 169 -3.18 2.09 -31.13
C THR A 169 -3.15 3.51 -30.58
N THR A 170 -3.27 4.50 -31.46
CA THR A 170 -3.39 5.92 -31.08
C THR A 170 -4.37 6.62 -32.01
N GLU A 171 -4.92 7.73 -31.58
CA GLU A 171 -5.62 8.66 -32.45
C GLU A 171 -4.65 9.76 -32.88
N LEU A 172 -4.73 10.16 -34.17
CA LEU A 172 -3.99 11.28 -34.74
C LEU A 172 -4.99 12.33 -35.18
N GLU A 173 -4.81 13.56 -34.72
CA GLU A 173 -5.66 14.69 -35.11
C GLU A 173 -4.85 15.70 -35.88
N ASN A 174 -5.25 15.93 -37.17
CA ASN A 174 -4.65 16.97 -38.00
C ASN A 174 -5.44 18.27 -37.83
N ARG A 175 -4.83 19.23 -37.16
CA ARG A 175 -5.43 20.55 -36.89
C ARG A 175 -5.10 21.58 -37.97
N SER A 176 -4.36 21.16 -39.00
CA SER A 176 -4.02 22.05 -40.14
C SER A 176 -5.08 22.03 -41.25
N ALA A 177 -5.02 23.01 -42.16
CA ALA A 177 -5.89 23.12 -43.30
C ALA A 177 -5.45 22.29 -44.54
N TRP A 178 -4.39 21.46 -44.39
CA TRP A 178 -3.84 20.65 -45.48
C TRP A 178 -3.71 19.17 -45.09
N VAL A 179 -3.56 18.29 -46.06
CA VAL A 179 -3.25 16.87 -45.83
C VAL A 179 -1.85 16.76 -45.24
N ALA A 180 -1.73 16.23 -44.00
CA ALA A 180 -0.44 16.02 -43.36
C ALA A 180 0.11 14.64 -43.73
N ASP A 181 1.24 14.60 -44.44
CA ASP A 181 2.02 13.36 -44.64
C ASP A 181 2.93 13.18 -43.44
N CYS A 182 2.67 12.12 -42.64
CA CYS A 182 3.34 11.88 -41.38
C CYS A 182 4.24 10.64 -41.41
N SER A 183 5.37 10.72 -40.71
CA SER A 183 6.15 9.56 -40.26
C SER A 183 5.84 9.33 -38.78
N LEU A 184 5.25 8.20 -38.48
CA LEU A 184 4.86 7.82 -37.11
C LEU A 184 5.85 6.79 -36.60
N ASN A 185 6.59 7.14 -35.55
CA ASN A 185 7.64 6.31 -34.95
C ASN A 185 7.18 5.76 -33.60
N ILE A 186 7.35 4.45 -33.40
CA ILE A 186 7.21 3.83 -32.06
C ILE A 186 8.55 3.25 -31.66
N GLN A 187 9.01 3.61 -30.46
CA GLN A 187 10.26 3.13 -29.88
C GLN A 187 9.98 2.48 -28.52
N VAL A 188 10.64 1.33 -28.27
CA VAL A 188 10.64 0.64 -26.98
C VAL A 188 12.07 0.52 -26.49
N ALA A 189 12.35 1.02 -25.29
CA ALA A 189 13.69 1.05 -24.72
C ALA A 189 13.68 0.60 -23.26
N THR A 190 14.75 -0.08 -22.82
CA THR A 190 15.02 -0.38 -21.42
C THR A 190 16.09 0.55 -20.88
N GLU A 191 15.96 0.93 -19.62
CA GLU A 191 16.97 1.65 -18.87
C GLU A 191 18.03 0.67 -18.36
N LEU A 192 19.30 0.89 -18.77
CA LEU A 192 20.44 0.18 -18.22
C LEU A 192 21.07 0.99 -17.07
N GLU A 193 21.75 0.31 -16.14
CA GLU A 193 22.47 0.98 -15.05
C GLU A 193 23.39 2.07 -15.59
N GLY A 194 23.24 3.30 -15.11
CA GLY A 194 24.07 4.45 -15.49
C GLY A 194 23.49 5.37 -16.56
N SER A 195 22.16 5.39 -16.74
CA SER A 195 21.42 6.31 -17.64
C SER A 195 21.62 6.05 -19.14
N VAL A 196 22.04 4.85 -19.52
CA VAL A 196 22.07 4.44 -20.93
C VAL A 196 20.78 3.69 -21.24
N CYS A 197 19.96 4.21 -22.18
CA CYS A 197 18.79 3.52 -22.70
C CYS A 197 19.20 2.57 -23.84
N LEU A 198 18.87 1.28 -23.71
CA LEU A 198 18.99 0.33 -24.80
C LEU A 198 17.68 0.33 -25.60
N ILE A 199 17.75 0.74 -26.87
CA ILE A 199 16.60 0.64 -27.78
C ILE A 199 16.46 -0.84 -28.18
N GLU A 200 15.39 -1.48 -27.74
CA GLU A 200 15.05 -2.86 -28.07
C GLU A 200 14.24 -2.96 -29.36
N TYR A 201 13.47 -1.92 -29.65
CA TYR A 201 12.63 -1.87 -30.86
C TYR A 201 12.44 -0.43 -31.36
N LEU A 202 12.50 -0.26 -32.64
CA LEU A 202 12.18 0.99 -33.34
C LEU A 202 11.46 0.66 -34.64
N GLN A 203 10.29 1.22 -34.87
CA GLN A 203 9.51 1.06 -36.08
C GLN A 203 8.97 2.40 -36.56
N THR A 204 9.08 2.64 -37.86
CA THR A 204 8.53 3.81 -38.55
C THR A 204 7.41 3.39 -39.48
N GLN A 205 6.32 4.11 -39.49
CA GLN A 205 5.17 3.94 -40.36
C GLN A 205 4.85 5.28 -41.06
N HIS A 206 4.24 5.22 -42.22
CA HIS A 206 3.81 6.41 -42.92
C HIS A 206 2.29 6.46 -43.02
N VAL A 207 1.71 7.60 -42.71
CA VAL A 207 0.27 7.83 -42.73
C VAL A 207 -0.03 9.25 -43.19
N SER A 208 -1.05 9.41 -44.02
CA SER A 208 -1.56 10.72 -44.41
C SER A 208 -2.84 11.01 -43.68
N VAL A 209 -2.89 12.12 -42.96
CA VAL A 209 -4.04 12.55 -42.16
C VAL A 209 -4.74 13.72 -42.87
N PRO A 210 -6.02 13.58 -43.30
CA PRO A 210 -6.75 14.67 -43.94
C PRO A 210 -6.87 15.92 -43.05
N PRO A 211 -7.08 17.11 -43.67
CA PRO A 211 -7.22 18.36 -42.91
C PRO A 211 -8.41 18.33 -41.96
N GLY A 212 -8.20 18.74 -40.73
CA GLY A 212 -9.23 18.74 -39.68
C GLY A 212 -9.75 17.36 -39.26
N ALA A 213 -9.13 16.27 -39.74
CA ALA A 213 -9.56 14.92 -39.43
C ALA A 213 -8.88 14.37 -38.16
N ARG A 214 -9.64 13.53 -37.43
CA ARG A 214 -9.15 12.68 -36.37
C ARG A 214 -9.30 11.22 -36.83
N ILE A 215 -8.21 10.49 -36.86
CA ILE A 215 -8.16 9.10 -37.31
C ILE A 215 -7.54 8.21 -36.25
N GLN A 216 -8.05 6.99 -36.13
CA GLN A 216 -7.42 5.96 -35.33
C GLN A 216 -6.34 5.24 -36.16
N TYR A 217 -5.16 5.07 -35.60
CA TYR A 217 -4.06 4.35 -36.21
C TYR A 217 -3.59 3.20 -35.34
N THR A 218 -3.56 1.98 -35.88
CA THR A 218 -3.06 0.79 -35.20
C THR A 218 -1.72 0.39 -35.79
N PHE A 219 -0.68 0.28 -34.96
CA PHE A 219 0.64 -0.15 -35.36
C PHE A 219 0.65 -1.65 -35.72
N PRO A 220 1.49 -2.09 -36.67
CA PRO A 220 1.82 -3.51 -36.78
C PRO A 220 2.39 -4.04 -35.49
N LYS A 221 2.04 -5.29 -35.12
CA LYS A 221 2.47 -5.94 -33.88
C LYS A 221 3.99 -5.94 -33.74
N LEU A 222 4.50 -5.49 -32.58
CA LEU A 222 5.92 -5.51 -32.26
C LEU A 222 6.24 -6.81 -31.51
N SER A 223 7.18 -7.62 -32.03
CA SER A 223 7.51 -8.95 -31.50
C SER A 223 8.73 -8.93 -30.59
N PHE A 224 8.61 -9.48 -29.38
CA PHE A 224 9.70 -9.58 -28.39
C PHE A 224 9.95 -11.05 -28.06
N TYR A 225 11.22 -11.40 -27.94
CA TYR A 225 11.66 -12.73 -27.48
C TYR A 225 12.23 -12.63 -26.08
N LYS A 226 11.61 -13.37 -25.12
CA LYS A 226 11.96 -13.37 -23.69
C LYS A 226 12.04 -11.96 -23.10
N PRO A 227 10.97 -11.13 -23.19
CA PRO A 227 10.98 -9.83 -22.54
C PRO A 227 11.10 -9.98 -21.02
N ASN A 228 11.68 -8.99 -20.36
CA ASN A 228 11.66 -8.92 -18.90
C ASN A 228 10.24 -8.63 -18.45
N LEU A 229 9.65 -9.57 -17.70
CA LEU A 229 8.28 -9.44 -17.22
C LEU A 229 8.20 -8.52 -16.00
N TRP A 230 7.11 -7.76 -15.92
CA TRP A 230 6.74 -7.04 -14.70
C TRP A 230 6.05 -7.98 -13.71
N TRP A 231 6.41 -7.88 -12.43
CA TRP A 231 5.87 -8.70 -11.36
C TRP A 231 5.39 -7.84 -10.18
N PRO A 232 4.36 -8.28 -9.43
CA PRO A 232 3.98 -7.65 -8.17
C PRO A 232 5.06 -7.76 -7.09
N ASN A 233 4.97 -6.89 -6.11
CA ASN A 233 5.85 -6.86 -4.94
C ASN A 233 5.97 -8.24 -4.28
N GLY A 234 7.19 -8.65 -3.97
CA GLY A 234 7.51 -9.94 -3.36
C GLY A 234 7.53 -11.16 -4.30
N LEU A 235 7.21 -10.99 -5.60
CA LEU A 235 7.11 -12.10 -6.56
C LEU A 235 8.07 -12.00 -7.75
N GLY A 236 8.80 -10.92 -7.89
CA GLY A 236 9.79 -10.70 -8.95
C GLY A 236 10.11 -9.22 -9.15
N LYS A 237 10.84 -8.93 -10.21
CA LYS A 237 11.23 -7.54 -10.55
C LYS A 237 10.09 -6.78 -11.21
N GLN A 238 10.01 -5.48 -10.95
CA GLN A 238 9.12 -4.54 -11.61
C GLN A 238 9.82 -3.98 -12.87
N SER A 239 9.99 -4.87 -13.90
CA SER A 239 10.66 -4.48 -15.15
C SER A 239 9.77 -3.57 -15.96
N LEU A 240 10.24 -2.35 -16.22
CA LEU A 240 9.54 -1.31 -16.97
C LEU A 240 10.34 -0.94 -18.22
N TYR A 241 9.62 -0.68 -19.30
CA TYR A 241 10.14 -0.24 -20.59
C TYR A 241 9.64 1.18 -20.87
N ASN A 242 10.49 2.03 -21.38
CA ASN A 242 10.08 3.33 -21.88
C ASN A 242 9.56 3.16 -23.31
N VAL A 243 8.27 3.39 -23.52
CA VAL A 243 7.64 3.37 -24.83
C VAL A 243 7.36 4.80 -25.24
N SER A 244 7.85 5.22 -26.40
CA SER A 244 7.55 6.53 -26.98
C SER A 244 6.95 6.40 -28.38
N ILE A 245 6.02 7.30 -28.68
CA ILE A 245 5.42 7.48 -30.01
C ILE A 245 5.68 8.91 -30.43
N THR A 246 6.27 9.11 -31.61
CA THR A 246 6.58 10.43 -32.18
C THR A 246 5.94 10.54 -33.54
N VAL A 247 5.31 11.67 -33.86
CA VAL A 247 4.81 12.00 -35.18
C VAL A 247 5.63 13.14 -35.79
N ASP A 248 6.27 12.84 -36.91
CA ASP A 248 6.96 13.81 -37.75
C ASP A 248 6.10 14.15 -38.96
N VAL A 249 5.86 15.43 -39.21
CA VAL A 249 5.09 15.90 -40.35
C VAL A 249 6.03 16.41 -41.44
N LYS A 250 5.87 15.92 -42.65
CA LYS A 250 6.69 16.30 -43.81
C LYS A 250 6.66 17.81 -44.04
N GLY A 251 7.84 18.42 -44.06
CA GLY A 251 8.01 19.87 -44.24
C GLY A 251 7.87 20.69 -42.94
N TYR A 252 7.49 20.04 -41.82
CA TYR A 252 7.41 20.67 -40.51
C TYR A 252 8.48 20.11 -39.56
N GLY A 253 8.64 18.80 -39.49
CA GLY A 253 9.47 18.07 -38.55
C GLY A 253 8.63 17.45 -37.44
N GLU A 254 9.20 17.28 -36.25
CA GLU A 254 8.51 16.70 -35.06
C GLU A 254 7.29 17.56 -34.70
N SER A 255 6.12 16.95 -34.79
CA SER A 255 4.83 17.58 -34.49
C SER A 255 4.36 17.31 -33.08
N ASP A 256 4.50 16.08 -32.60
CA ASP A 256 4.15 15.69 -31.22
C ASP A 256 4.91 14.43 -30.80
N THR A 257 5.10 14.29 -29.47
CA THR A 257 5.73 13.11 -28.87
C THR A 257 4.98 12.73 -27.60
N TRP A 258 4.65 11.45 -27.47
CA TRP A 258 4.07 10.85 -26.27
C TRP A 258 5.02 9.79 -25.72
N GLY A 259 5.07 9.65 -24.39
CA GLY A 259 5.88 8.64 -23.72
C GLY A 259 5.21 8.07 -22.47
N HIS A 260 5.46 6.77 -22.20
CA HIS A 260 4.91 6.08 -21.03
C HIS A 260 5.83 4.92 -20.60
N LEU A 261 5.85 4.63 -19.28
CA LEU A 261 6.50 3.44 -18.75
C LEU A 261 5.55 2.24 -18.85
N PHE A 262 5.92 1.23 -19.56
CA PHE A 262 5.12 0.05 -19.85
C PHE A 262 5.75 -1.22 -19.23
N GLY A 263 4.93 -2.11 -18.66
CA GLY A 263 5.36 -3.40 -18.12
C GLY A 263 4.75 -4.58 -18.88
N PHE A 264 5.58 -5.47 -19.42
CA PHE A 264 5.09 -6.73 -20.01
C PHE A 264 4.55 -7.65 -18.93
N ARG A 265 3.23 -7.83 -18.91
CA ARG A 265 2.55 -8.75 -17.99
C ARG A 265 1.19 -9.19 -18.52
N LYS A 266 0.72 -10.37 -18.06
CA LYS A 266 -0.68 -10.82 -18.21
C LYS A 266 -1.32 -10.93 -16.84
N ILE A 267 -2.50 -10.32 -16.67
CA ILE A 267 -3.34 -10.48 -15.49
C ILE A 267 -4.56 -11.31 -15.87
N GLU A 268 -4.86 -12.30 -15.06
CA GLU A 268 -6.04 -13.17 -15.20
C GLU A 268 -6.72 -13.25 -13.84
N SER A 269 -8.05 -13.33 -13.82
CA SER A 269 -8.78 -13.60 -12.59
C SER A 269 -10.03 -14.44 -12.84
N HIS A 270 -10.37 -15.28 -11.87
CA HIS A 270 -11.58 -16.12 -11.90
C HIS A 270 -12.02 -16.42 -10.47
N ILE A 271 -13.23 -16.92 -10.32
CA ILE A 271 -13.70 -17.43 -9.01
C ILE A 271 -13.09 -18.80 -8.82
N ASP A 272 -12.31 -18.97 -7.76
CA ASP A 272 -11.71 -20.24 -7.41
C ASP A 272 -12.77 -21.22 -6.87
N SER A 273 -12.85 -22.41 -7.45
CA SER A 273 -13.89 -23.39 -7.11
C SER A 273 -13.74 -23.99 -5.71
N ALA A 274 -12.52 -23.98 -5.15
CA ALA A 274 -12.26 -24.54 -3.83
C ALA A 274 -12.65 -23.57 -2.70
N THR A 275 -12.38 -22.29 -2.88
CA THR A 275 -12.58 -21.26 -1.85
C THR A 275 -13.82 -20.41 -2.08
N GLY A 276 -14.35 -20.37 -3.32
CA GLY A 276 -15.39 -19.42 -3.73
C GLY A 276 -14.88 -17.97 -3.86
N GLY A 277 -13.63 -17.70 -3.51
CA GLY A 277 -13.02 -16.38 -3.60
C GLY A 277 -12.46 -16.08 -4.98
N ARG A 278 -12.33 -14.77 -5.32
CA ARG A 278 -11.67 -14.36 -6.55
C ARG A 278 -10.16 -14.58 -6.43
N LEU A 279 -9.63 -15.37 -7.36
CA LEU A 279 -8.20 -15.66 -7.47
C LEU A 279 -7.61 -14.85 -8.61
N PHE A 280 -6.47 -14.23 -8.36
CA PHE A 280 -5.67 -13.51 -9.35
C PHE A 280 -4.45 -14.31 -9.76
N LYS A 281 -4.11 -14.22 -11.06
CA LYS A 281 -2.84 -14.71 -11.59
C LYS A 281 -2.13 -13.58 -12.31
N VAL A 282 -0.83 -13.45 -12.10
CA VAL A 282 0.05 -12.59 -12.90
C VAL A 282 1.08 -13.47 -13.58
N ASN A 283 1.22 -13.33 -14.89
CA ASN A 283 2.11 -14.15 -15.70
C ASN A 283 1.90 -15.67 -15.47
N GLY A 284 0.62 -16.07 -15.36
CA GLY A 284 0.23 -17.48 -15.12
C GLY A 284 0.41 -17.98 -13.68
N GLN A 285 0.99 -17.17 -12.78
CA GLN A 285 1.22 -17.56 -11.39
C GLN A 285 0.10 -17.06 -10.47
N PRO A 286 -0.57 -17.94 -9.69
CA PRO A 286 -1.55 -17.49 -8.70
C PRO A 286 -0.89 -16.69 -7.58
N ILE A 287 -1.58 -15.64 -7.15
CA ILE A 287 -1.11 -14.67 -6.16
C ILE A 287 -2.07 -14.64 -4.98
N PHE A 288 -1.55 -14.88 -3.78
CA PHE A 288 -2.29 -14.63 -2.55
C PHE A 288 -2.31 -13.13 -2.28
N ILE A 289 -3.48 -12.51 -2.34
CA ILE A 289 -3.62 -11.08 -2.16
C ILE A 289 -3.52 -10.73 -0.67
N ARG A 290 -2.57 -9.85 -0.36
CA ARG A 290 -2.42 -9.16 0.92
C ARG A 290 -2.32 -7.69 0.62
N GLY A 291 -3.36 -6.95 0.93
CA GLY A 291 -3.45 -5.57 0.52
C GLY A 291 -4.24 -4.71 1.48
N GLY A 292 -4.56 -3.52 1.04
CA GLY A 292 -5.33 -2.61 1.86
C GLY A 292 -6.11 -1.58 1.07
N ASN A 293 -7.04 -0.96 1.76
CA ASN A 293 -7.92 0.05 1.23
C ASN A 293 -7.27 1.42 1.31
N TRP A 294 -7.32 2.12 0.20
CA TRP A 294 -6.80 3.45 -0.01
C TRP A 294 -7.95 4.43 -0.24
N ILE A 295 -8.00 5.49 0.53
CA ILE A 295 -8.95 6.58 0.32
C ILE A 295 -8.33 7.67 -0.55
N LEU A 296 -7.30 8.33 -0.04
CA LEU A 296 -6.47 9.34 -0.72
C LEU A 296 -5.34 9.80 0.22
N SER A 297 -4.32 10.50 -0.30
CA SER A 297 -3.18 10.99 0.51
C SER A 297 -3.55 12.11 1.46
N ASP A 298 -4.39 13.05 1.03
CA ASP A 298 -4.74 14.27 1.78
C ASP A 298 -6.17 14.69 1.48
N CYS A 299 -7.00 14.82 2.52
CA CYS A 299 -8.41 15.17 2.37
C CYS A 299 -8.68 16.56 1.76
N LEU A 300 -7.69 17.44 1.72
CA LEU A 300 -7.74 18.73 1.06
C LEU A 300 -7.07 18.71 -0.32
N LEU A 301 -6.80 17.51 -0.86
CA LEU A 301 -6.24 17.27 -2.19
C LEU A 301 -4.89 17.95 -2.45
N ARG A 302 -4.06 18.14 -1.41
CA ARG A 302 -2.67 18.57 -1.56
C ARG A 302 -1.78 17.39 -1.92
N LEU A 303 -1.89 16.96 -3.17
CA LEU A 303 -1.38 15.69 -3.69
C LEU A 303 -0.03 15.89 -4.36
N SER A 304 1.06 15.84 -3.61
CA SER A 304 2.40 15.96 -4.17
C SER A 304 2.95 14.60 -4.62
N LYS A 305 3.83 14.63 -5.60
CA LYS A 305 4.55 13.47 -6.12
C LYS A 305 5.39 12.78 -5.03
N GLU A 306 6.05 13.57 -4.17
CA GLU A 306 6.85 13.06 -3.06
C GLU A 306 5.97 12.36 -2.01
N ARG A 307 4.78 12.89 -1.76
CA ARG A 307 3.83 12.26 -0.84
C ARG A 307 3.37 10.91 -1.39
N TYR A 308 2.94 10.83 -2.65
CA TYR A 308 2.58 9.58 -3.30
C TYR A 308 3.73 8.56 -3.29
N LYS A 309 4.95 9.00 -3.63
CA LYS A 309 6.13 8.14 -3.56
C LYS A 309 6.30 7.49 -2.18
N THR A 310 6.14 8.28 -1.12
CA THR A 310 6.28 7.81 0.25
C THR A 310 5.14 6.87 0.63
N ASP A 311 3.91 7.28 0.40
CA ASP A 311 2.71 6.49 0.71
C ASP A 311 2.76 5.12 0.04
N ILE A 312 3.06 5.06 -1.26
CA ILE A 312 3.09 3.82 -2.03
C ILE A 312 4.29 2.96 -1.62
N LYS A 313 5.46 3.58 -1.38
CA LYS A 313 6.61 2.86 -0.85
C LYS A 313 6.33 2.24 0.51
N PHE A 314 5.60 2.89 1.39
CA PHE A 314 5.20 2.32 2.68
C PHE A 314 4.35 1.05 2.52
N HIS A 315 3.43 1.02 1.55
CA HIS A 315 2.65 -0.20 1.23
C HIS A 315 3.56 -1.33 0.74
N ALA A 316 4.53 -1.02 -0.12
CA ALA A 316 5.50 -2.01 -0.57
C ALA A 316 6.43 -2.47 0.59
N ASP A 317 6.87 -1.54 1.45
CA ASP A 317 7.70 -1.85 2.62
C ASP A 317 6.96 -2.72 3.65
N MET A 318 5.63 -2.68 3.70
CA MET A 318 4.78 -3.60 4.47
C MET A 318 4.61 -4.99 3.82
N ASN A 319 5.28 -5.28 2.70
CA ASN A 319 5.11 -6.50 1.91
C ASN A 319 3.69 -6.69 1.34
N LEU A 320 2.90 -5.64 1.25
CA LEU A 320 1.60 -5.68 0.58
C LEU A 320 1.80 -5.77 -0.93
N ASN A 321 0.81 -6.34 -1.63
CA ASN A 321 0.87 -6.53 -3.08
C ASN A 321 -0.35 -5.96 -3.83
N MET A 322 -1.34 -5.41 -3.12
CA MET A 322 -2.50 -4.75 -3.73
C MET A 322 -2.96 -3.53 -2.93
N ILE A 323 -3.39 -2.50 -3.65
CA ILE A 323 -4.09 -1.32 -3.12
C ILE A 323 -5.45 -1.23 -3.80
N ARG A 324 -6.52 -1.08 -3.01
CA ARG A 324 -7.87 -0.79 -3.50
C ARG A 324 -8.15 0.69 -3.36
N CYS A 325 -8.35 1.37 -4.48
CA CYS A 325 -8.86 2.75 -4.53
C CYS A 325 -10.37 2.70 -4.33
N TRP A 326 -10.80 3.08 -3.13
CA TRP A 326 -12.19 3.02 -2.67
C TRP A 326 -13.11 3.97 -3.43
N GLY A 327 -14.34 3.53 -3.75
CA GLY A 327 -15.29 4.24 -4.61
C GLY A 327 -15.77 5.61 -4.13
N GLY A 328 -15.71 5.92 -2.84
CA GLY A 328 -15.97 7.26 -2.32
C GLY A 328 -14.78 8.23 -2.42
N GLY A 329 -13.60 7.75 -2.88
CA GLY A 329 -12.37 8.51 -3.03
C GLY A 329 -12.17 9.06 -4.46
N LEU A 330 -10.96 8.88 -4.99
CA LEU A 330 -10.53 9.41 -6.28
C LEU A 330 -10.20 8.28 -7.28
N ALA A 331 -10.30 8.59 -8.60
CA ALA A 331 -9.28 8.13 -9.51
C ALA A 331 -8.08 9.03 -9.29
N GLU A 332 -6.97 8.47 -8.82
CA GLU A 332 -5.81 9.22 -8.38
C GLU A 332 -5.05 9.87 -9.55
N ARG A 333 -4.11 10.76 -9.24
CA ARG A 333 -3.21 11.34 -10.24
C ARG A 333 -2.32 10.24 -10.85
N PRO A 334 -1.85 10.39 -12.10
CA PRO A 334 -0.94 9.44 -12.75
C PRO A 334 0.31 9.11 -11.92
N ASP A 335 0.82 10.03 -11.10
CA ASP A 335 1.94 9.77 -10.19
C ASP A 335 1.69 8.64 -9.18
N PHE A 336 0.45 8.47 -8.72
CA PHE A 336 0.06 7.36 -7.86
C PHE A 336 0.29 6.02 -8.55
N TYR A 337 -0.26 5.85 -9.76
CA TYR A 337 -0.12 4.61 -10.55
C TYR A 337 1.32 4.39 -10.98
N HIS A 338 2.05 5.45 -11.35
CA HIS A 338 3.48 5.36 -11.64
C HIS A 338 4.26 4.73 -10.49
N TYR A 339 4.02 5.15 -9.23
CA TYR A 339 4.71 4.53 -8.10
C TYR A 339 4.18 3.12 -7.78
N CYS A 340 2.92 2.82 -8.06
CA CYS A 340 2.42 1.43 -8.01
C CYS A 340 3.13 0.55 -9.04
N ASP A 341 3.38 1.06 -10.26
CA ASP A 341 4.16 0.36 -11.30
C ASP A 341 5.60 0.10 -10.84
N VAL A 342 6.26 1.11 -10.24
CA VAL A 342 7.65 1.05 -9.79
C VAL A 342 7.84 0.12 -8.60
N TYR A 343 6.89 0.11 -7.64
CA TYR A 343 7.00 -0.68 -6.42
C TYR A 343 6.23 -2.01 -6.48
N GLY A 344 5.53 -2.31 -7.58
CA GLY A 344 4.86 -3.59 -7.79
C GLY A 344 3.54 -3.75 -7.03
N LEU A 345 2.80 -2.70 -6.81
CA LEU A 345 1.50 -2.80 -6.15
C LEU A 345 0.39 -2.93 -7.19
N LEU A 346 -0.35 -4.02 -7.14
CA LEU A 346 -1.56 -4.22 -7.93
C LEU A 346 -2.61 -3.18 -7.51
N VAL A 347 -3.33 -2.59 -8.47
CA VAL A 347 -4.35 -1.58 -8.19
C VAL A 347 -5.73 -2.12 -8.57
N TRP A 348 -6.62 -2.10 -7.61
CA TRP A 348 -8.05 -2.25 -7.76
C TRP A 348 -8.66 -0.85 -7.82
N GLN A 349 -9.21 -0.45 -8.97
CA GLN A 349 -9.82 0.88 -9.14
C GLN A 349 -11.33 0.78 -9.17
N GLU A 350 -11.99 1.50 -8.25
CA GLU A 350 -13.45 1.69 -8.26
C GLU A 350 -13.84 2.99 -8.96
N PHE A 351 -15.04 3.00 -9.54
CA PHE A 351 -15.70 4.21 -9.97
C PHE A 351 -16.44 4.87 -8.78
N TRP A 352 -16.81 6.12 -8.89
CA TRP A 352 -17.11 7.04 -7.78
C TRP A 352 -18.51 6.88 -7.21
N ILE A 353 -18.83 5.67 -6.77
CA ILE A 353 -20.12 5.32 -6.18
C ILE A 353 -19.88 4.56 -4.87
N THR A 354 -20.55 4.93 -3.78
CA THR A 354 -20.52 4.17 -2.54
C THR A 354 -21.91 4.03 -1.91
N GLY A 355 -22.25 2.83 -1.44
CA GLY A 355 -23.55 2.47 -0.91
C GLY A 355 -24.06 3.30 0.25
N ASP A 356 -23.14 3.91 0.99
CA ASP A 356 -23.46 4.78 2.10
C ASP A 356 -23.95 6.19 1.68
N VAL A 357 -23.75 6.58 0.42
CA VAL A 357 -24.05 7.95 -0.05
C VAL A 357 -25.05 7.99 -1.19
N ASP A 358 -24.98 7.09 -2.16
CA ASP A 358 -25.91 7.14 -3.31
C ASP A 358 -27.33 6.67 -2.99
N GLY A 359 -27.54 6.18 -1.77
CA GLY A 359 -28.85 5.81 -1.26
C GLY A 359 -29.41 4.48 -1.72
N ARG A 360 -28.57 3.60 -2.30
CA ARG A 360 -28.97 2.22 -2.60
C ARG A 360 -28.88 1.29 -1.40
N GLY A 361 -28.32 1.78 -0.30
CA GLY A 361 -28.37 1.13 1.00
C GLY A 361 -29.75 1.24 1.65
N ILE A 362 -29.80 1.08 2.95
CA ILE A 362 -31.03 1.23 3.73
C ILE A 362 -30.86 2.42 4.68
N PRO A 363 -31.66 3.49 4.56
CA PRO A 363 -32.74 3.74 3.59
C PRO A 363 -32.21 4.17 2.21
N VAL A 364 -32.92 3.78 1.17
CA VAL A 364 -32.65 4.21 -0.22
C VAL A 364 -33.04 5.68 -0.36
N SER A 365 -32.08 6.56 -0.63
CA SER A 365 -32.34 8.01 -0.83
C SER A 365 -32.20 8.46 -2.28
N ASN A 366 -31.21 7.93 -3.02
CA ASN A 366 -30.91 8.28 -4.41
C ASN A 366 -30.67 7.01 -5.25
N PRO A 367 -31.74 6.25 -5.65
CA PRO A 367 -31.55 4.97 -6.34
C PRO A 367 -30.89 5.12 -7.72
N ASP A 368 -30.91 6.31 -8.32
CA ASP A 368 -30.36 6.62 -9.64
C ASP A 368 -29.14 7.55 -9.57
N GLY A 369 -28.50 7.65 -8.40
CA GLY A 369 -27.28 8.47 -8.26
C GLY A 369 -26.08 7.85 -8.98
N PRO A 370 -25.20 8.70 -9.57
CA PRO A 370 -25.36 10.15 -9.79
C PRO A 370 -26.43 10.45 -10.86
N LEU A 371 -27.06 11.66 -10.84
CA LEU A 371 -28.18 11.98 -11.73
C LEU A 371 -27.80 12.16 -13.20
N ASP A 372 -26.57 12.55 -13.50
CA ASP A 372 -26.06 12.74 -14.86
C ASP A 372 -25.27 11.50 -15.31
N HIS A 373 -25.98 10.51 -15.85
CA HIS A 373 -25.40 9.25 -16.28
C HIS A 373 -24.47 9.41 -17.49
N ASP A 374 -24.80 10.34 -18.41
CA ASP A 374 -23.93 10.62 -19.57
C ASP A 374 -22.61 11.23 -19.13
N LEU A 375 -22.64 12.17 -18.16
CA LEU A 375 -21.43 12.74 -17.57
C LEU A 375 -20.62 11.68 -16.84
N PHE A 376 -21.28 10.78 -16.09
CA PHE A 376 -20.57 9.69 -15.42
C PHE A 376 -19.81 8.81 -16.42
N MET A 377 -20.49 8.38 -17.51
CA MET A 377 -19.86 7.55 -18.54
C MET A 377 -18.74 8.28 -19.28
N LEU A 378 -18.91 9.59 -19.52
CA LEU A 378 -17.84 10.40 -20.13
C LEU A 378 -16.60 10.44 -19.19
N CYS A 379 -16.79 10.71 -17.92
CA CYS A 379 -15.71 10.71 -16.92
C CYS A 379 -15.06 9.31 -16.79
N ALA A 380 -15.87 8.25 -16.76
CA ALA A 380 -15.37 6.88 -16.65
C ALA A 380 -14.49 6.49 -17.85
N ARG A 381 -14.95 6.79 -19.07
CA ARG A 381 -14.18 6.53 -20.31
C ARG A 381 -12.88 7.31 -20.34
N ASP A 382 -12.91 8.58 -19.94
CA ASP A 382 -11.70 9.42 -19.88
C ASP A 382 -10.70 8.91 -18.84
N THR A 383 -11.16 8.51 -17.68
CA THR A 383 -10.34 7.88 -16.63
C THR A 383 -9.71 6.57 -17.11
N VAL A 384 -10.46 5.71 -17.80
CA VAL A 384 -9.90 4.47 -18.35
C VAL A 384 -8.79 4.78 -19.38
N LYS A 385 -9.01 5.74 -20.28
CA LYS A 385 -7.99 6.16 -21.25
C LYS A 385 -6.73 6.71 -20.58
N LEU A 386 -6.87 7.44 -19.48
CA LEU A 386 -5.75 7.98 -18.70
C LEU A 386 -4.92 6.86 -18.02
N LEU A 387 -5.57 5.80 -17.54
CA LEU A 387 -4.95 4.83 -16.61
C LEU A 387 -4.62 3.48 -17.25
N ARG A 388 -5.22 3.11 -18.38
CA ARG A 388 -5.17 1.76 -18.97
C ARG A 388 -3.77 1.25 -19.32
N ASN A 389 -2.78 2.12 -19.49
CA ASN A 389 -1.41 1.72 -19.81
C ASN A 389 -0.57 1.31 -18.60
N HIS A 390 -1.04 1.55 -17.36
CA HIS A 390 -0.31 1.20 -16.14
C HIS A 390 -0.31 -0.32 -15.88
N PRO A 391 0.87 -0.97 -15.78
CA PRO A 391 0.92 -2.42 -15.53
C PRO A 391 0.39 -2.81 -14.14
N SER A 392 0.43 -1.93 -13.17
CA SER A 392 -0.12 -2.14 -11.83
C SER A 392 -1.65 -2.25 -11.79
N LEU A 393 -2.34 -1.56 -12.69
CA LEU A 393 -3.81 -1.61 -12.75
C LEU A 393 -4.29 -3.02 -13.06
N THR A 394 -5.19 -3.57 -12.23
CA THR A 394 -5.54 -4.99 -12.20
C THR A 394 -7.00 -5.26 -12.56
N LEU A 395 -7.92 -4.46 -12.03
CA LEU A 395 -9.34 -4.60 -12.30
C LEU A 395 -10.06 -3.25 -12.16
N TRP A 396 -11.22 -3.18 -12.80
CA TRP A 396 -12.18 -2.09 -12.68
C TRP A 396 -13.39 -2.56 -11.88
N VAL A 397 -13.91 -1.72 -10.97
CA VAL A 397 -15.07 -2.05 -10.14
C VAL A 397 -16.07 -0.92 -10.19
N GLY A 398 -17.34 -1.27 -10.31
CA GLY A 398 -18.43 -0.31 -10.51
C GLY A 398 -18.70 0.61 -9.33
N GLY A 399 -18.49 0.11 -8.11
CA GLY A 399 -18.66 0.92 -6.88
C GLY A 399 -18.38 0.16 -5.62
N ASN A 400 -18.28 0.89 -4.52
CA ASN A 400 -18.11 0.35 -3.18
C ASN A 400 -19.44 -0.15 -2.61
N GLU A 401 -19.49 -1.40 -2.15
CA GLU A 401 -20.62 -2.05 -1.47
C GLU A 401 -21.96 -1.96 -2.21
N GLN A 402 -21.90 -1.63 -3.49
CA GLN A 402 -23.07 -1.51 -4.37
C GLN A 402 -22.70 -1.64 -5.84
N VAL A 403 -23.70 -1.61 -6.72
CA VAL A 403 -23.55 -1.57 -8.18
C VAL A 403 -24.06 -0.25 -8.74
N PRO A 404 -23.51 0.27 -9.84
CA PRO A 404 -24.06 1.43 -10.53
C PRO A 404 -25.52 1.24 -11.01
N PRO A 405 -26.24 2.31 -11.35
CA PRO A 405 -27.52 2.23 -12.08
C PRO A 405 -27.41 1.29 -13.28
N ASP A 406 -28.52 0.61 -13.63
CA ASP A 406 -28.49 -0.49 -14.59
C ASP A 406 -27.95 -0.12 -15.97
N ASP A 407 -28.25 1.08 -16.45
CA ASP A 407 -27.75 1.60 -17.72
C ASP A 407 -26.23 1.93 -17.65
N ILE A 408 -25.76 2.55 -16.57
CA ILE A 408 -24.31 2.77 -16.31
C ILE A 408 -23.60 1.42 -16.21
N ASN A 409 -24.13 0.49 -15.40
CA ASN A 409 -23.52 -0.82 -15.21
C ASN A 409 -23.44 -1.60 -16.54
N THR A 410 -24.50 -1.55 -17.36
CA THR A 410 -24.52 -2.15 -18.69
C THR A 410 -23.51 -1.50 -19.62
N ALA A 411 -23.43 -0.17 -19.61
CA ALA A 411 -22.47 0.57 -20.44
C ALA A 411 -21.02 0.23 -20.04
N LEU A 412 -20.71 0.20 -18.73
CA LEU A 412 -19.39 -0.19 -18.23
C LEU A 412 -19.02 -1.63 -18.61
N LYS A 413 -19.96 -2.59 -18.51
CA LYS A 413 -19.75 -3.99 -18.94
C LYS A 413 -19.42 -4.08 -20.42
N ASN A 414 -20.05 -3.27 -21.25
CA ASN A 414 -19.79 -3.24 -22.70
C ASN A 414 -18.45 -2.57 -23.03
N ASP A 415 -18.16 -1.41 -22.42
CA ASP A 415 -16.96 -0.63 -22.67
C ASP A 415 -15.69 -1.34 -22.14
N LEU A 416 -15.80 -2.08 -21.04
CA LEU A 416 -14.72 -2.78 -20.34
C LEU A 416 -14.73 -4.30 -20.59
N LYS A 417 -15.42 -4.77 -21.64
CA LYS A 417 -15.38 -6.18 -22.03
C LYS A 417 -13.94 -6.63 -22.28
N LEU A 418 -13.62 -7.84 -21.86
CA LEU A 418 -12.33 -8.45 -22.14
C LEU A 418 -12.22 -8.75 -23.65
N HIS A 419 -11.02 -8.57 -24.19
CA HIS A 419 -10.68 -9.14 -25.48
C HIS A 419 -10.50 -10.68 -25.33
N PRO A 420 -10.89 -11.52 -26.30
CA PRO A 420 -10.81 -12.98 -26.20
C PRO A 420 -9.44 -13.55 -25.81
N LEU A 421 -8.34 -12.88 -26.15
CA LEU A 421 -6.98 -13.26 -25.72
C LEU A 421 -6.76 -13.22 -24.20
N PHE A 422 -7.62 -12.52 -23.45
CA PHE A 422 -7.52 -12.36 -22.01
C PHE A 422 -8.62 -13.11 -21.25
N GLU A 423 -9.55 -13.76 -21.95
CA GLU A 423 -10.54 -14.64 -21.32
C GLU A 423 -9.88 -15.95 -20.86
N SER A 424 -10.19 -16.39 -19.64
CA SER A 424 -9.51 -17.51 -18.96
C SER A 424 -9.82 -18.89 -19.55
N HIS A 425 -10.68 -19.02 -20.56
CA HIS A 425 -11.16 -20.28 -21.14
C HIS A 425 -10.81 -20.48 -22.61
N SER A 426 -10.10 -19.58 -23.28
CA SER A 426 -9.78 -19.72 -24.70
C SER A 426 -8.61 -20.70 -24.95
N GLY A 427 -8.86 -21.96 -24.69
CA GLY A 427 -7.91 -23.07 -24.96
C GLY A 427 -7.78 -23.44 -26.44
N ASN A 428 -7.93 -22.55 -27.42
CA ASN A 428 -7.62 -22.77 -28.85
C ASN A 428 -7.84 -21.50 -29.69
N ALA A 429 -7.15 -20.42 -29.36
CA ALA A 429 -7.20 -19.20 -30.18
C ALA A 429 -6.15 -19.23 -31.31
N LEU A 430 -6.25 -20.17 -32.24
CA LEU A 430 -5.34 -20.25 -33.38
C LEU A 430 -5.97 -19.90 -34.75
N SER A 431 -7.19 -19.37 -34.79
CA SER A 431 -7.86 -19.17 -36.08
C SER A 431 -8.77 -17.96 -36.24
N ILE A 432 -8.66 -16.92 -35.39
CA ILE A 432 -9.48 -15.73 -35.55
C ILE A 432 -8.56 -14.57 -35.96
N GLU A 433 -8.77 -13.99 -37.14
CA GLU A 433 -8.33 -12.63 -37.48
C GLU A 433 -9.18 -11.68 -36.62
N GLU A 434 -8.84 -11.60 -35.34
CA GLU A 434 -9.57 -10.79 -34.38
C GLU A 434 -9.07 -9.35 -34.44
N GLU A 435 -9.95 -8.42 -34.08
CA GLU A 435 -9.63 -7.01 -33.83
C GLU A 435 -8.41 -6.92 -32.89
N ASP A 436 -7.54 -5.97 -33.15
CA ASP A 436 -6.35 -5.75 -32.32
C ASP A 436 -6.78 -5.34 -30.89
N PRO A 437 -6.28 -5.98 -29.81
CA PRO A 437 -6.71 -5.71 -28.45
C PRO A 437 -6.50 -4.26 -28.01
N SER A 438 -5.56 -3.54 -28.62
CA SER A 438 -5.34 -2.11 -28.33
C SER A 438 -6.42 -1.19 -28.92
N GLN A 439 -7.36 -1.70 -29.72
CA GLN A 439 -8.53 -0.95 -30.18
C GLN A 439 -9.70 -0.96 -29.20
N TYR A 440 -9.66 -1.83 -28.19
CA TYR A 440 -10.64 -1.84 -27.10
C TYR A 440 -10.40 -0.64 -26.17
N LEU A 441 -11.42 -0.24 -25.38
CA LEU A 441 -11.24 0.82 -24.39
C LEU A 441 -10.16 0.43 -23.36
N ASP A 442 -10.22 -0.80 -22.83
CA ASP A 442 -9.16 -1.46 -22.06
C ASP A 442 -8.87 -2.86 -22.63
N GLY A 443 -9.84 -3.78 -22.62
CA GLY A 443 -9.76 -5.12 -23.22
C GLY A 443 -8.92 -6.12 -22.44
N THR A 444 -8.19 -5.73 -21.39
CA THR A 444 -7.21 -6.57 -20.69
C THR A 444 -7.55 -6.87 -19.24
N ARG A 445 -8.45 -6.10 -18.63
CA ARG A 445 -8.82 -6.18 -17.19
C ARG A 445 -10.28 -6.48 -17.03
N VAL A 446 -10.59 -7.32 -16.04
CA VAL A 446 -11.99 -7.64 -15.73
C VAL A 446 -12.70 -6.41 -15.13
N TYR A 447 -13.96 -6.24 -15.51
CA TYR A 447 -14.89 -5.37 -14.82
C TYR A 447 -15.75 -6.17 -13.85
N ILE A 448 -15.83 -5.74 -12.61
CA ILE A 448 -16.67 -6.27 -11.53
C ILE A 448 -17.69 -5.21 -11.17
N GLN A 449 -18.94 -5.58 -11.07
CA GLN A 449 -20.03 -4.60 -10.89
C GLN A 449 -20.04 -3.89 -9.53
N GLY A 450 -19.44 -4.50 -8.48
CA GLY A 450 -19.34 -3.92 -7.15
C GLY A 450 -18.40 -4.70 -6.25
N SER A 451 -17.92 -4.10 -5.19
CA SER A 451 -16.85 -4.65 -4.33
C SER A 451 -17.22 -5.94 -3.59
N MET A 452 -18.49 -6.28 -3.47
CA MET A 452 -18.96 -7.51 -2.81
C MET A 452 -19.52 -8.55 -3.79
N TRP A 453 -19.20 -8.46 -5.09
CA TRP A 453 -19.69 -9.36 -6.13
C TRP A 453 -18.59 -10.24 -6.71
N ASP A 454 -19.00 -11.26 -7.41
CA ASP A 454 -18.14 -12.08 -8.27
C ASP A 454 -16.89 -12.64 -7.59
N GLY A 455 -17.04 -13.22 -6.39
CA GLY A 455 -15.98 -13.84 -5.61
C GLY A 455 -15.33 -12.93 -4.56
N PHE A 456 -15.86 -11.73 -4.37
CA PHE A 456 -15.56 -10.88 -3.23
C PHE A 456 -16.69 -10.92 -2.22
N ALA A 457 -16.37 -10.93 -0.91
CA ALA A 457 -17.34 -11.13 0.16
C ALA A 457 -18.21 -12.38 -0.15
N ASN A 458 -19.54 -12.30 0.01
CA ASN A 458 -20.42 -13.42 -0.34
C ASN A 458 -20.68 -13.59 -1.85
N GLY A 459 -20.17 -12.71 -2.67
CA GLY A 459 -20.32 -12.72 -4.12
C GLY A 459 -21.69 -12.25 -4.64
N LYS A 460 -22.60 -11.80 -3.76
CA LYS A 460 -24.00 -11.47 -4.06
C LYS A 460 -24.40 -10.03 -3.68
N GLY A 461 -23.48 -9.28 -3.07
CA GLY A 461 -23.70 -7.90 -2.66
C GLY A 461 -24.36 -7.70 -1.30
N ASP A 462 -24.54 -8.75 -0.51
CA ASP A 462 -24.93 -8.57 0.88
C ASP A 462 -23.73 -8.08 1.71
N PHE A 463 -23.95 -7.22 2.70
CA PHE A 463 -22.91 -6.69 3.59
C PHE A 463 -22.28 -7.82 4.41
N THR A 464 -21.18 -8.35 3.91
CA THR A 464 -20.47 -9.51 4.45
C THR A 464 -18.95 -9.29 4.55
N ASP A 465 -18.49 -8.08 4.35
CA ASP A 465 -17.14 -7.63 4.70
C ASP A 465 -17.04 -7.28 6.20
N GLY A 466 -15.91 -6.77 6.64
CA GLY A 466 -15.58 -6.62 8.07
C GLY A 466 -15.03 -7.91 8.68
N PRO A 467 -14.97 -8.03 10.02
CA PRO A 467 -15.33 -7.02 11.02
C PRO A 467 -14.33 -5.85 11.08
N TYR A 468 -14.81 -4.69 11.51
CA TYR A 468 -14.00 -3.47 11.62
C TYR A 468 -13.54 -3.18 13.07
N GLU A 469 -14.07 -3.89 14.03
CA GLU A 469 -13.68 -3.78 15.44
C GLU A 469 -12.42 -4.58 15.75
N ILE A 470 -11.76 -4.23 16.84
CA ILE A 470 -10.67 -5.02 17.41
C ILE A 470 -11.19 -6.39 17.86
N GLN A 471 -10.50 -7.43 17.41
CA GLN A 471 -10.82 -8.83 17.69
C GLN A 471 -9.89 -9.41 18.77
N ASN A 472 -10.23 -10.58 19.29
CA ASN A 472 -9.26 -11.42 19.97
C ASN A 472 -8.29 -11.97 18.91
N PRO A 473 -6.97 -11.88 19.12
CA PRO A 473 -6.00 -12.31 18.09
C PRO A 473 -6.18 -13.76 17.63
N GLU A 474 -6.59 -14.66 18.54
CA GLU A 474 -6.87 -16.07 18.23
C GLU A 474 -8.09 -16.27 17.34
N ASP A 475 -9.04 -15.32 17.30
CA ASP A 475 -10.28 -15.46 16.52
C ASP A 475 -9.98 -15.45 15.02
N PHE A 476 -8.94 -14.75 14.56
CA PHE A 476 -8.54 -14.72 13.16
C PHE A 476 -8.15 -16.11 12.59
N PHE A 477 -7.78 -17.05 13.46
CA PHE A 477 -7.40 -18.42 13.08
C PHE A 477 -8.56 -19.42 13.13
N LYS A 478 -9.74 -19.03 13.64
CA LYS A 478 -10.91 -19.90 13.76
C LYS A 478 -11.60 -20.11 12.42
N ASP A 479 -12.11 -21.32 12.19
CA ASP A 479 -12.77 -21.68 10.92
C ASP A 479 -14.01 -20.85 10.62
N ASN A 480 -14.72 -20.39 11.63
CA ASN A 480 -15.95 -19.60 11.51
C ASN A 480 -15.74 -18.09 11.61
N PHE A 481 -14.49 -17.60 11.61
CA PHE A 481 -14.21 -16.16 11.72
C PHE A 481 -14.72 -15.39 10.51
N TYR A 482 -14.38 -15.86 9.30
CA TYR A 482 -14.85 -15.30 8.04
C TYR A 482 -15.16 -16.44 7.06
N ASN A 483 -16.33 -16.42 6.42
CA ASN A 483 -16.86 -17.57 5.72
C ASN A 483 -16.69 -17.53 4.19
N TYR A 484 -16.07 -16.50 3.64
CA TYR A 484 -15.92 -16.29 2.20
C TYR A 484 -14.46 -16.28 1.78
N GLY A 485 -14.19 -16.56 0.51
CA GLY A 485 -12.82 -16.77 0.03
C GLY A 485 -11.98 -15.52 -0.09
N PHE A 486 -12.58 -14.34 -0.25
CA PHE A 486 -11.88 -13.07 -0.34
C PHE A 486 -12.60 -12.01 0.49
N ASN A 487 -11.87 -11.36 1.41
CA ASN A 487 -12.41 -10.26 2.19
C ASN A 487 -11.93 -8.92 1.64
N PRO A 488 -12.83 -8.08 1.06
CA PRO A 488 -12.45 -6.78 0.50
C PRO A 488 -12.19 -5.71 1.57
N GLU A 489 -12.69 -5.91 2.81
CA GLU A 489 -12.52 -4.96 3.90
C GLU A 489 -12.53 -5.64 5.27
N VAL A 490 -11.45 -5.54 6.03
CA VAL A 490 -11.37 -6.02 7.41
C VAL A 490 -10.35 -5.22 8.22
N GLY A 491 -10.65 -4.89 9.48
CA GLY A 491 -9.68 -4.24 10.35
C GLY A 491 -10.23 -3.02 11.08
N SER A 492 -9.44 -1.99 11.30
CA SER A 492 -9.81 -0.69 11.89
C SER A 492 -9.11 -0.35 13.21
N VAL A 493 -7.86 -0.74 13.31
CA VAL A 493 -6.94 -0.36 14.41
C VAL A 493 -5.97 0.69 13.89
N GLY A 494 -5.23 1.35 14.72
CA GLY A 494 -4.14 2.21 14.31
C GLY A 494 -4.06 3.54 15.02
N MET A 495 -3.99 3.51 16.35
CA MET A 495 -3.72 4.70 17.16
C MET A 495 -2.34 5.27 16.79
N PRO A 496 -2.18 6.59 16.52
CA PRO A 496 -0.89 7.20 16.27
C PRO A 496 -0.03 7.28 17.54
N VAL A 497 1.23 7.65 17.38
CA VAL A 497 2.12 7.91 18.53
C VAL A 497 1.75 9.22 19.23
N SER A 498 2.13 9.37 20.50
CA SER A 498 1.80 10.55 21.32
C SER A 498 2.35 11.88 20.74
N ALA A 499 3.50 11.83 20.09
CA ALA A 499 4.09 12.99 19.43
C ALA A 499 3.20 13.52 18.29
N THR A 500 2.55 12.64 17.51
CA THR A 500 1.60 13.05 16.48
C THR A 500 0.35 13.69 17.08
N ILE A 501 -0.19 13.13 18.17
CA ILE A 501 -1.34 13.72 18.87
C ILE A 501 -0.99 15.12 19.37
N ARG A 502 0.20 15.30 19.97
CA ARG A 502 0.66 16.62 20.42
C ARG A 502 0.85 17.62 19.28
N ALA A 503 1.32 17.16 18.12
CA ALA A 503 1.52 18.00 16.94
C ALA A 503 0.22 18.39 16.22
N THR A 504 -0.84 17.57 16.33
CA THR A 504 -2.08 17.73 15.55
C THR A 504 -3.29 18.14 16.38
N MET A 505 -3.21 18.09 17.71
CA MET A 505 -4.31 18.43 18.61
C MET A 505 -3.91 19.51 19.63
N PRO A 506 -4.85 20.37 20.04
CA PRO A 506 -4.58 21.34 21.10
C PRO A 506 -4.34 20.65 22.46
N PRO A 507 -3.68 21.32 23.44
CA PRO A 507 -3.35 20.72 24.72
C PRO A 507 -4.53 20.06 25.50
N LYS A 508 -5.76 20.55 25.30
CA LYS A 508 -6.96 19.92 25.84
C LYS A 508 -7.21 18.50 25.28
N GLY A 509 -6.72 18.23 24.07
CA GLY A 509 -6.77 16.92 23.43
C GLY A 509 -5.71 15.93 23.93
N TRP A 510 -4.78 16.35 24.79
CA TRP A 510 -3.76 15.47 25.37
C TRP A 510 -4.27 14.69 26.59
N GLN A 511 -5.48 15.00 27.07
CA GLN A 511 -6.14 14.22 28.10
C GLN A 511 -6.74 12.96 27.47
N ILE A 512 -6.31 11.79 27.95
CA ILE A 512 -6.83 10.51 27.50
C ILE A 512 -8.27 10.31 27.95
N PRO A 513 -9.10 9.55 27.20
CA PRO A 513 -10.42 9.10 27.64
C PRO A 513 -10.33 8.33 28.95
N LEU A 514 -11.34 8.43 29.80
CA LEU A 514 -11.37 7.75 31.08
C LEU A 514 -11.74 6.27 30.92
N PHE A 515 -11.03 5.41 31.64
CA PHE A 515 -11.32 3.99 31.78
C PHE A 515 -12.27 3.80 32.97
N LYS A 516 -13.55 3.56 32.70
CA LYS A 516 -14.55 3.35 33.74
C LYS A 516 -15.19 1.97 33.59
N LYS A 517 -15.10 1.13 34.63
CA LYS A 517 -15.78 -0.15 34.65
C LYS A 517 -17.24 0.01 35.08
N LEU A 518 -18.13 -0.51 34.26
CA LEU A 518 -19.52 -0.66 34.59
C LEU A 518 -19.75 -1.86 35.56
N THR A 519 -20.89 -1.89 36.22
CA THR A 519 -21.30 -2.97 37.15
C THR A 519 -21.36 -4.35 36.45
N ASN A 520 -21.50 -4.39 35.11
CA ASN A 520 -21.47 -5.61 34.30
C ASN A 520 -20.06 -6.02 33.86
N GLY A 521 -19.00 -5.34 34.36
CA GLY A 521 -17.61 -5.61 33.99
C GLY A 521 -17.12 -5.02 32.69
N TYR A 522 -17.97 -4.34 31.90
CA TYR A 522 -17.55 -3.63 30.69
C TYR A 522 -16.96 -2.27 31.00
N THR A 523 -16.00 -1.85 30.19
CA THR A 523 -15.40 -0.50 30.28
C THR A 523 -16.29 0.47 29.53
N GLU A 524 -16.77 1.52 30.21
CA GLU A 524 -17.46 2.65 29.58
C GLU A 524 -16.45 3.79 29.35
N GLU A 525 -16.48 4.34 28.18
CA GLU A 525 -15.65 5.49 27.83
C GLU A 525 -16.40 6.77 28.12
N VAL A 526 -15.71 7.69 28.78
CA VAL A 526 -16.19 9.07 28.88
C VAL A 526 -15.63 9.80 27.64
N PRO A 527 -16.47 10.25 26.73
CA PRO A 527 -16.01 10.87 25.50
C PRO A 527 -15.13 12.10 25.78
N ASN A 528 -13.98 12.17 25.10
CA ASN A 528 -13.23 13.40 24.95
C ASN A 528 -13.69 14.04 23.63
N PRO A 529 -14.36 15.21 23.64
CA PRO A 529 -14.93 15.81 22.42
C PRO A 529 -13.91 16.08 21.32
N ILE A 530 -12.63 16.30 21.67
CA ILE A 530 -11.56 16.49 20.69
C ILE A 530 -11.24 15.15 20.03
N TRP A 531 -11.16 14.07 20.77
CA TRP A 531 -10.93 12.74 20.26
C TRP A 531 -12.11 12.26 19.39
N GLU A 532 -13.34 12.56 19.79
CA GLU A 532 -14.53 12.28 18.96
C GLU A 532 -14.46 13.02 17.62
N TYR A 533 -14.07 14.30 17.62
CA TYR A 533 -13.88 15.05 16.39
C TYR A 533 -12.83 14.38 15.48
N HIS A 534 -11.72 13.91 16.06
CA HIS A 534 -10.69 13.15 15.34
C HIS A 534 -11.06 11.67 15.10
N LYS A 535 -12.34 11.30 15.27
CA LYS A 535 -12.89 9.97 14.95
C LYS A 535 -12.26 8.84 15.76
N TYR A 536 -11.93 9.11 17.03
CA TYR A 536 -11.67 8.06 17.99
C TYR A 536 -13.00 7.37 18.34
N ILE A 537 -13.22 6.20 17.77
CA ILE A 537 -14.43 5.44 18.01
C ILE A 537 -14.09 4.26 18.87
N PRO A 538 -14.56 4.24 20.09
CA PRO A 538 -14.53 3.09 20.95
C PRO A 538 -15.61 2.11 20.50
N TYR A 539 -15.27 1.09 19.75
CA TYR A 539 -16.25 0.05 19.46
C TYR A 539 -16.58 -0.77 20.68
N SER A 540 -17.86 -0.87 20.93
CA SER A 540 -18.40 -1.51 22.11
C SER A 540 -18.73 -2.96 21.85
N LYS A 541 -17.99 -3.97 21.89
CA LYS A 541 -18.36 -5.40 22.04
C LYS A 541 -17.78 -6.30 20.94
N PRO A 542 -17.13 -7.34 21.32
CA PRO A 542 -16.33 -7.58 22.52
C PRO A 542 -14.95 -6.97 22.45
N GLY A 543 -14.64 -6.13 21.51
CA GLY A 543 -13.29 -5.72 21.17
C GLY A 543 -13.02 -4.22 21.22
N LYS A 544 -13.33 -3.54 22.32
CA LYS A 544 -12.91 -2.15 22.52
C LYS A 544 -11.39 -2.01 22.57
N VAL A 545 -10.84 -0.94 21.97
CA VAL A 545 -9.41 -0.57 22.08
C VAL A 545 -9.00 -0.52 23.55
N HIS A 546 -9.85 0.04 24.43
CA HIS A 546 -9.60 0.15 25.86
C HIS A 546 -9.44 -1.21 26.53
N ASP A 547 -10.28 -2.20 26.24
CA ASP A 547 -10.18 -3.53 26.83
C ASP A 547 -8.84 -4.20 26.48
N ARG A 548 -8.33 -3.98 25.26
CA ARG A 548 -7.02 -4.49 24.86
C ARG A 548 -5.86 -3.73 25.49
N ILE A 549 -5.98 -2.42 25.61
CA ILE A 549 -4.99 -1.58 26.31
C ILE A 549 -4.95 -1.95 27.80
N GLU A 550 -6.10 -2.20 28.44
CA GLU A 550 -6.20 -2.55 29.87
C GLU A 550 -5.51 -3.88 30.20
N LEU A 551 -5.33 -4.79 29.23
CA LEU A 551 -4.52 -6.00 29.42
C LEU A 551 -3.08 -5.68 29.84
N TYR A 552 -2.55 -4.52 29.44
CA TYR A 552 -1.22 -4.02 29.84
C TYR A 552 -1.26 -3.11 31.08
N GLY A 553 -2.43 -2.96 31.72
CA GLY A 553 -2.69 -2.03 32.83
C GLY A 553 -3.29 -0.71 32.37
N ILE A 554 -4.02 -0.03 33.26
CA ILE A 554 -4.67 1.26 33.01
C ILE A 554 -3.60 2.32 32.68
N PRO A 555 -3.70 3.03 31.55
CA PRO A 555 -2.73 4.08 31.18
C PRO A 555 -2.74 5.24 32.16
N LYS A 556 -1.56 5.80 32.42
CA LYS A 556 -1.37 6.92 33.37
C LYS A 556 -1.54 8.28 32.69
N ASP A 557 -1.09 8.40 31.45
CA ASP A 557 -1.07 9.62 30.64
C ASP A 557 -1.11 9.26 29.15
N LEU A 558 -0.97 10.29 28.29
CA LEU A 558 -1.02 10.14 26.84
C LEU A 558 0.13 9.28 26.29
N ASP A 559 1.35 9.41 26.85
CA ASP A 559 2.50 8.63 26.39
C ASP A 559 2.31 7.14 26.70
N ASP A 560 1.85 6.84 27.89
CA ASP A 560 1.56 5.48 28.32
C ASP A 560 0.39 4.87 27.55
N PHE A 561 -0.66 5.66 27.29
CA PHE A 561 -1.78 5.24 26.46
C PHE A 561 -1.32 4.87 25.04
N CYS A 562 -0.60 5.77 24.39
CA CYS A 562 -0.12 5.54 23.02
C CYS A 562 0.87 4.37 22.95
N LEU A 563 1.77 4.22 23.92
CA LEU A 563 2.71 3.09 23.96
C LEU A 563 1.98 1.75 24.07
N LYS A 564 0.98 1.65 24.96
CA LYS A 564 0.14 0.44 25.08
C LYS A 564 -0.71 0.20 23.83
N ALA A 565 -1.22 1.26 23.22
CA ALA A 565 -1.93 1.17 21.94
C ALA A 565 -1.02 0.66 20.81
N GLN A 566 0.28 1.01 20.79
CA GLN A 566 1.21 0.45 19.79
C GLN A 566 1.38 -1.07 19.95
N LEU A 567 1.42 -1.58 21.18
CA LEU A 567 1.45 -3.04 21.44
C LEU A 567 0.18 -3.71 20.86
N VAL A 568 -0.99 -3.10 21.09
CA VAL A 568 -2.26 -3.58 20.52
C VAL A 568 -2.26 -3.53 19.00
N ASN A 569 -1.81 -2.42 18.39
CA ASN A 569 -1.73 -2.26 16.94
C ASN A 569 -0.87 -3.37 16.30
N TYR A 570 0.31 -3.64 16.88
CA TYR A 570 1.22 -4.67 16.38
C TYR A 570 0.55 -6.05 16.36
N VAL A 571 -0.01 -6.46 17.50
CA VAL A 571 -0.61 -7.79 17.68
C VAL A 571 -1.81 -7.98 16.74
N GLN A 572 -2.69 -6.96 16.63
CA GLN A 572 -3.91 -7.07 15.82
C GLN A 572 -3.61 -7.28 14.34
N TYR A 573 -2.77 -6.43 13.74
CA TYR A 573 -2.47 -6.54 12.30
C TYR A 573 -1.61 -7.75 11.96
N ARG A 574 -0.68 -8.15 12.85
CA ARG A 574 0.05 -9.39 12.68
C ARG A 574 -0.89 -10.59 12.71
N ALA A 575 -1.71 -10.73 13.75
CA ALA A 575 -2.63 -11.86 13.91
C ALA A 575 -3.68 -11.93 12.79
N LEU A 576 -4.18 -10.78 12.33
CA LEU A 576 -5.10 -10.72 11.20
C LEU A 576 -4.49 -11.40 9.96
N LEU A 577 -3.32 -10.95 9.53
CA LEU A 577 -2.68 -11.50 8.32
C LEU A 577 -2.20 -12.94 8.52
N GLU A 578 -1.68 -13.30 9.69
CA GLU A 578 -1.27 -14.67 10.01
C GLU A 578 -2.47 -15.64 10.00
N GLY A 579 -3.65 -15.20 10.45
CA GLY A 579 -4.89 -15.98 10.37
C GLY A 579 -5.31 -16.27 8.93
N TRP A 580 -5.22 -15.27 8.05
CA TRP A 580 -5.44 -15.46 6.61
C TRP A 580 -4.38 -16.34 5.95
N ASN A 581 -3.11 -16.12 6.26
CA ASN A 581 -2.00 -16.95 5.79
C ASN A 581 -2.19 -18.43 6.15
N SER A 582 -2.61 -18.72 7.40
CA SER A 582 -2.84 -20.07 7.89
C SER A 582 -3.85 -20.87 7.05
N ARG A 583 -4.74 -20.18 6.34
CA ARG A 583 -5.79 -20.77 5.48
C ARG A 583 -5.60 -20.47 3.99
N MET A 584 -4.39 -20.04 3.59
CA MET A 584 -4.06 -19.75 2.21
C MET A 584 -4.41 -20.92 1.29
N TRP A 585 -5.17 -20.65 0.24
CA TRP A 585 -5.67 -21.58 -0.79
C TRP A 585 -6.62 -22.68 -0.29
N SER A 586 -6.70 -22.96 0.99
CA SER A 586 -7.67 -23.89 1.55
C SER A 586 -9.02 -23.25 1.85
N LYS A 587 -9.01 -21.97 2.19
CA LYS A 587 -10.21 -21.17 2.49
C LYS A 587 -10.15 -19.78 1.85
N TYR A 588 -8.97 -19.14 1.78
CA TYR A 588 -8.80 -17.76 1.35
C TYR A 588 -7.93 -17.64 0.10
N THR A 589 -8.29 -16.69 -0.77
CA THR A 589 -7.48 -16.21 -1.91
C THR A 589 -6.89 -14.84 -1.66
N GLY A 590 -7.42 -14.10 -0.69
CA GLY A 590 -6.90 -12.78 -0.36
C GLY A 590 -7.69 -12.02 0.70
N VAL A 591 -7.09 -10.91 1.12
CA VAL A 591 -7.63 -9.98 2.12
C VAL A 591 -7.14 -8.56 1.85
N LEU A 592 -8.03 -7.58 2.01
CA LEU A 592 -7.71 -6.16 1.99
C LEU A 592 -8.06 -5.53 3.35
N ILE A 593 -7.10 -4.84 3.94
CA ILE A 593 -7.26 -4.24 5.27
C ILE A 593 -7.95 -2.89 5.15
N TRP A 594 -9.04 -2.68 5.88
CA TRP A 594 -9.71 -1.40 6.05
C TRP A 594 -9.13 -0.68 7.26
N LYS A 595 -8.45 0.44 7.14
CA LYS A 595 -7.76 0.98 5.95
C LYS A 595 -6.29 1.23 6.27
N THR A 596 -5.48 1.48 5.26
CA THR A 596 -4.02 1.51 5.46
C THR A 596 -3.50 2.83 5.99
N GLN A 597 -4.19 3.94 5.74
CA GLN A 597 -3.76 5.29 6.14
C GLN A 597 -4.97 6.22 6.37
N ASN A 598 -4.72 7.40 6.97
CA ASN A 598 -5.70 8.47 7.07
C ASN A 598 -5.29 9.67 6.22
N PRO A 599 -6.23 10.24 5.45
CA PRO A 599 -5.98 11.46 4.69
C PRO A 599 -5.97 12.74 5.55
N TRP A 600 -6.08 12.61 6.86
CA TRP A 600 -6.08 13.70 7.84
C TRP A 600 -5.61 13.17 9.21
N SER A 601 -5.56 14.02 10.24
CA SER A 601 -5.13 13.66 11.60
C SER A 601 -6.16 12.82 12.37
N GLY A 602 -6.69 11.74 11.76
CA GLY A 602 -7.63 10.82 12.37
C GLY A 602 -6.97 9.84 13.34
N LEU A 603 -7.78 9.27 14.26
CA LEU A 603 -7.33 8.31 15.28
C LEU A 603 -7.75 6.87 14.99
N ARG A 604 -8.26 6.58 13.78
CA ARG A 604 -8.79 5.27 13.43
C ARG A 604 -8.24 4.73 12.12
N GLY A 605 -7.88 3.44 12.09
CA GLY A 605 -7.61 2.68 10.88
C GLY A 605 -6.41 3.19 10.10
N GLN A 606 -5.17 2.92 10.57
CA GLN A 606 -3.97 3.36 9.89
C GLN A 606 -2.73 2.57 10.30
N PHE A 607 -1.85 2.32 9.35
CA PHE A 607 -0.52 1.77 9.59
C PHE A 607 0.52 2.86 9.84
N TYR A 608 0.31 4.03 9.26
CA TYR A 608 1.10 5.24 9.50
C TYR A 608 0.15 6.44 9.56
N ASP A 609 0.53 7.41 10.34
CA ASP A 609 -0.31 8.58 10.59
C ASP A 609 -0.19 9.66 9.48
N TYR A 610 -1.01 10.68 9.58
CA TYR A 610 -1.05 11.78 8.62
C TYR A 610 0.30 12.50 8.45
N LEU A 611 1.15 12.52 9.49
CA LEU A 611 2.49 13.10 9.44
C LEU A 611 3.54 12.14 8.88
N LEU A 612 3.14 10.93 8.42
CA LEU A 612 4.01 9.87 7.89
C LEU A 612 4.90 9.20 8.95
N ASP A 613 4.49 9.21 10.23
CA ASP A 613 5.12 8.37 11.25
C ASP A 613 4.42 6.99 11.30
N GLN A 614 5.21 5.93 11.24
CA GLN A 614 4.72 4.55 11.20
C GLN A 614 4.31 4.09 12.60
N THR A 615 3.13 3.50 12.70
CA THR A 615 2.68 2.83 13.92
C THR A 615 3.30 1.44 14.05
N ALA A 616 3.22 0.84 15.23
CA ALA A 616 3.68 -0.54 15.41
C ALA A 616 2.85 -1.55 14.58
N GLY A 617 1.61 -1.21 14.22
CA GLY A 617 0.78 -1.99 13.29
C GLY A 617 1.40 -2.15 11.91
N PHE A 618 2.15 -1.14 11.43
CA PHE A 618 2.92 -1.20 10.19
C PHE A 618 3.90 -2.39 10.22
N TYR A 619 4.63 -2.56 11.32
CA TYR A 619 5.64 -3.61 11.47
C TYR A 619 5.02 -4.97 11.78
N GLY A 620 3.87 -5.01 12.47
CA GLY A 620 3.07 -6.23 12.61
C GLY A 620 2.57 -6.74 11.26
N CYS A 621 2.06 -5.85 10.40
CA CYS A 621 1.66 -6.15 9.03
C CYS A 621 2.87 -6.61 8.19
N ARG A 622 3.97 -5.84 8.20
CA ARG A 622 5.21 -6.14 7.48
C ARG A 622 5.73 -7.54 7.80
N CYS A 623 5.78 -7.90 9.09
CA CYS A 623 6.22 -9.22 9.54
C CYS A 623 5.32 -10.32 8.97
N ALA A 624 4.00 -10.24 9.19
CA ALA A 624 3.04 -11.27 8.77
C ALA A 624 2.90 -11.38 7.24
N ALA A 625 3.19 -10.30 6.51
CA ALA A 625 3.11 -10.27 5.05
C ALA A 625 4.40 -10.66 4.32
N GLU A 626 5.43 -11.15 5.00
CA GLU A 626 6.63 -11.68 4.35
C GLU A 626 6.27 -12.74 3.29
N PRO A 627 6.95 -12.76 2.13
CA PRO A 627 6.70 -13.78 1.09
C PRO A 627 6.92 -15.22 1.59
N ILE A 628 7.88 -15.39 2.51
CA ILE A 628 8.14 -16.62 3.26
C ILE A 628 8.10 -16.24 4.72
N HIS A 629 7.17 -16.82 5.48
CA HIS A 629 6.88 -16.38 6.84
C HIS A 629 6.78 -17.55 7.81
N ILE A 630 7.34 -17.40 9.02
CA ILE A 630 7.13 -18.32 10.13
C ILE A 630 6.18 -17.71 11.14
N GLN A 631 5.16 -18.45 11.55
CA GLN A 631 4.11 -17.98 12.45
C GLN A 631 3.68 -19.01 13.48
N LEU A 632 3.02 -18.54 14.54
CA LEU A 632 2.27 -19.36 15.48
C LEU A 632 0.78 -19.25 15.20
N ASN A 633 0.10 -20.34 14.94
CA ASN A 633 -1.35 -20.39 14.93
C ASN A 633 -1.86 -20.21 16.37
N LEU A 634 -2.44 -19.05 16.66
CA LEU A 634 -2.85 -18.69 18.03
C LEU A 634 -4.05 -19.49 18.56
N ALA A 635 -4.82 -20.16 17.68
CA ALA A 635 -5.94 -21.02 18.09
C ALA A 635 -5.49 -22.44 18.45
N THR A 636 -4.51 -23.00 17.71
CA THR A 636 -4.07 -24.39 17.83
C THR A 636 -2.68 -24.55 18.44
N TYR A 637 -1.92 -23.47 18.56
CA TYR A 637 -0.52 -23.44 19.00
C TYR A 637 0.45 -24.24 18.11
N PHE A 638 0.06 -24.53 16.85
CA PHE A 638 1.00 -25.07 15.86
C PHE A 638 1.90 -23.97 15.29
N ILE A 639 3.19 -24.29 15.18
CA ILE A 639 4.16 -23.50 14.41
C ILE A 639 3.93 -23.82 12.94
N GLU A 640 3.69 -22.77 12.16
CA GLU A 640 3.41 -22.88 10.73
C GLU A 640 4.46 -22.10 9.94
N VAL A 641 4.82 -22.62 8.75
CA VAL A 641 5.62 -21.88 7.76
C VAL A 641 4.81 -21.72 6.50
N VAL A 642 4.73 -20.48 6.04
CA VAL A 642 3.98 -20.05 4.86
C VAL A 642 4.96 -19.72 3.75
N ASN A 643 4.83 -20.36 2.60
CA ASN A 643 5.58 -20.04 1.39
C ASN A 643 4.61 -19.56 0.32
N THR A 644 4.58 -18.25 0.04
CA THR A 644 3.73 -17.67 -1.01
C THR A 644 4.44 -17.60 -2.37
N THR A 645 5.73 -17.91 -2.42
CA THR A 645 6.55 -17.85 -3.64
C THR A 645 6.32 -19.05 -4.57
N SER A 646 6.84 -18.97 -5.77
CA SER A 646 6.78 -20.04 -6.76
C SER A 646 7.94 -21.03 -6.64
N GLU A 647 8.83 -20.85 -5.69
CA GLU A 647 10.04 -21.66 -5.50
C GLU A 647 9.91 -22.56 -4.27
N GLU A 648 10.41 -23.78 -4.39
CA GLU A 648 10.59 -24.69 -3.27
C GLU A 648 11.85 -24.29 -2.49
N LEU A 649 11.73 -24.21 -1.17
CA LEU A 649 12.86 -24.01 -0.28
C LEU A 649 13.24 -25.31 0.37
N SER A 650 14.34 -25.88 -0.05
CA SER A 650 14.91 -27.09 0.53
C SER A 650 16.01 -26.75 1.57
N ASN A 651 16.28 -27.71 2.45
CA ASN A 651 17.32 -27.61 3.47
C ASN A 651 17.16 -26.40 4.40
N VAL A 652 15.97 -26.24 4.96
CA VAL A 652 15.67 -25.21 5.95
C VAL A 652 15.48 -25.80 7.35
N ALA A 653 15.65 -24.95 8.37
CA ALA A 653 15.41 -25.31 9.76
C ALA A 653 14.52 -24.28 10.46
N VAL A 654 13.68 -24.76 11.36
CA VAL A 654 12.84 -23.95 12.26
C VAL A 654 13.40 -24.01 13.66
N GLU A 655 13.59 -22.86 14.29
CA GLU A 655 13.96 -22.70 15.71
C GLU A 655 12.79 -22.05 16.44
N ALA A 656 12.39 -22.62 17.57
CA ALA A 656 11.38 -22.08 18.46
C ALA A 656 11.94 -22.03 19.89
N SER A 657 12.04 -20.82 20.46
CA SER A 657 12.54 -20.60 21.80
C SER A 657 11.57 -19.77 22.63
N VAL A 658 11.24 -20.28 23.83
CA VAL A 658 10.40 -19.59 24.81
C VAL A 658 11.27 -18.95 25.87
N TRP A 659 10.99 -17.70 26.22
CA TRP A 659 11.75 -16.89 27.17
C TRP A 659 10.85 -16.33 28.26
N ASP A 660 11.30 -16.33 29.49
CA ASP A 660 10.57 -15.67 30.57
C ASP A 660 11.04 -14.22 30.81
N LEU A 661 10.39 -13.51 31.70
CA LEU A 661 10.73 -12.12 32.06
C LEU A 661 12.08 -11.99 32.79
N GLU A 662 12.62 -13.08 33.33
CA GLU A 662 13.93 -13.16 33.97
C GLU A 662 15.06 -13.43 32.98
N GLY A 663 14.72 -13.68 31.68
CA GLY A 663 15.67 -13.96 30.63
C GLY A 663 16.11 -15.42 30.55
N ALA A 664 15.45 -16.31 31.28
CA ALA A 664 15.67 -17.75 31.14
C ALA A 664 14.94 -18.29 29.90
N CYS A 665 15.48 -19.38 29.32
CA CYS A 665 14.90 -20.06 28.17
C CYS A 665 14.36 -21.46 28.58
N PRO A 666 13.11 -21.52 29.09
CA PRO A 666 12.54 -22.78 29.57
C PRO A 666 12.24 -23.80 28.48
N SER A 667 12.13 -23.40 27.22
CA SER A 667 11.86 -24.29 26.11
C SER A 667 12.64 -23.86 24.88
N TYR A 668 13.31 -24.83 24.24
CA TYR A 668 14.06 -24.60 23.01
C TYR A 668 13.93 -25.82 22.09
N ASN A 669 13.42 -25.63 20.88
CA ASN A 669 13.19 -26.69 19.90
C ASN A 669 13.80 -26.31 18.55
N VAL A 670 14.38 -27.28 17.85
CA VAL A 670 14.90 -27.14 16.50
C VAL A 670 14.39 -28.28 15.62
N PHE A 671 13.84 -27.92 14.46
CA PHE A 671 13.36 -28.84 13.43
C PHE A 671 14.18 -28.60 12.17
N ASP A 672 15.03 -29.51 11.80
CA ASP A 672 15.97 -29.38 10.68
C ASP A 672 15.58 -30.22 9.45
N LYS A 673 16.29 -29.98 8.32
CA LYS A 673 16.13 -30.72 7.07
C LYS A 673 14.70 -30.66 6.49
N LEU A 674 14.04 -29.54 6.70
CA LEU A 674 12.70 -29.34 6.16
C LEU A 674 12.79 -28.88 4.70
N SER A 675 11.75 -29.23 3.93
CA SER A 675 11.49 -28.72 2.59
C SER A 675 10.11 -28.05 2.55
N LEU A 676 10.07 -26.82 2.07
CA LEU A 676 8.85 -25.99 2.00
C LEU A 676 8.40 -25.92 0.55
N PRO A 677 7.32 -26.62 0.17
CA PRO A 677 6.76 -26.55 -1.17
C PRO A 677 6.32 -25.12 -1.53
N PRO A 678 6.34 -24.76 -2.81
CA PRO A 678 5.84 -23.45 -3.25
C PRO A 678 4.34 -23.33 -2.99
N LYS A 679 3.89 -22.11 -2.63
CA LYS A 679 2.47 -21.75 -2.45
C LYS A 679 1.71 -22.67 -1.48
N LYS A 680 2.38 -22.99 -0.36
CA LYS A 680 1.84 -23.88 0.67
C LYS A 680 2.04 -23.32 2.08
N VAL A 681 1.15 -23.74 2.96
CA VAL A 681 1.30 -23.65 4.41
C VAL A 681 1.70 -25.00 4.93
N MET A 682 2.72 -25.05 5.77
CA MET A 682 3.20 -26.28 6.40
C MET A 682 3.15 -26.13 7.92
N SER A 683 2.40 -26.98 8.59
CA SER A 683 2.43 -27.14 10.04
C SER A 683 3.65 -27.96 10.43
N ILE A 684 4.48 -27.43 11.35
CA ILE A 684 5.76 -28.04 11.76
C ILE A 684 5.55 -28.90 13.01
N SER A 685 5.09 -28.30 14.08
CA SER A 685 4.85 -28.97 15.37
C SER A 685 3.99 -28.07 16.25
N GLU A 686 3.27 -28.68 17.18
CA GLU A 686 2.62 -27.96 18.28
C GLU A 686 3.66 -27.43 19.26
N LEU A 687 3.51 -26.17 19.71
CA LEU A 687 4.33 -25.60 20.76
C LEU A 687 3.95 -26.21 22.12
N ASN A 688 4.88 -26.93 22.74
CA ASN A 688 4.62 -27.59 24.05
C ASN A 688 4.37 -26.64 25.22
N TYR A 689 4.74 -25.38 25.07
CA TYR A 689 4.45 -24.33 26.04
C TYR A 689 3.11 -23.66 25.66
N PRO A 690 2.15 -23.47 26.56
CA PRO A 690 2.22 -23.50 28.02
C PRO A 690 1.89 -24.85 28.70
N LYS A 691 1.81 -25.95 27.99
CA LYS A 691 1.50 -27.29 28.55
C LYS A 691 2.64 -27.86 29.43
N SER A 692 3.72 -27.08 29.66
CA SER A 692 4.85 -27.50 30.51
C SER A 692 4.51 -27.48 32.01
N GLU A 693 5.31 -28.20 32.81
CA GLU A 693 5.24 -28.07 34.25
C GLU A 693 5.62 -26.64 34.69
N ASN A 694 4.75 -25.94 35.44
CA ASN A 694 4.94 -24.58 35.95
C ASN A 694 5.20 -23.51 34.87
N PRO A 695 4.29 -23.30 33.91
CA PRO A 695 4.45 -22.26 32.93
C PRO A 695 4.38 -20.86 33.54
N LYS A 696 5.20 -19.93 33.04
CA LYS A 696 5.16 -18.53 33.47
C LYS A 696 3.90 -17.83 32.97
N PRO A 697 3.25 -16.98 33.79
CA PRO A 697 2.00 -16.30 33.39
C PRO A 697 2.13 -15.44 32.13
N VAL A 698 3.28 -14.77 31.94
CA VAL A 698 3.65 -14.00 30.76
C VAL A 698 5.01 -14.51 30.26
N TYR A 699 5.12 -14.72 28.98
CA TYR A 699 6.32 -15.25 28.33
C TYR A 699 6.49 -14.70 26.92
N PHE A 700 7.70 -14.80 26.38
CA PHE A 700 8.04 -14.46 25.01
C PHE A 700 8.32 -15.72 24.19
N LEU A 701 7.94 -15.69 22.91
CA LEU A 701 8.27 -16.74 21.96
C LEU A 701 9.02 -16.12 20.79
N LEU A 702 10.19 -16.66 20.48
CA LEU A 702 10.95 -16.31 19.28
C LEU A 702 10.95 -17.49 18.33
N LEU A 703 10.46 -17.26 17.11
CA LEU A 703 10.48 -18.19 15.99
C LEU A 703 11.47 -17.69 14.94
N LYS A 704 12.29 -18.61 14.40
CA LYS A 704 13.20 -18.31 13.31
C LYS A 704 13.19 -19.43 12.27
N LEU A 705 13.17 -19.04 11.01
CA LEU A 705 13.36 -19.94 9.86
C LEU A 705 14.72 -19.64 9.23
N TYR A 706 15.55 -20.66 9.11
CA TYR A 706 16.91 -20.56 8.58
C TYR A 706 17.08 -21.31 7.28
N ASN A 707 17.89 -20.75 6.37
CA ASN A 707 18.48 -21.50 5.28
C ASN A 707 19.77 -22.18 5.80
N MET A 708 19.76 -23.52 5.85
CA MET A 708 20.87 -24.31 6.40
C MET A 708 22.13 -24.30 5.51
N SER A 709 21.99 -23.93 4.23
CA SER A 709 23.13 -23.91 3.31
C SER A 709 24.07 -22.73 3.56
N ASN A 710 23.55 -21.59 4.02
CA ASN A 710 24.29 -20.35 4.26
C ASN A 710 24.07 -19.76 5.66
N ASN A 711 23.28 -20.41 6.51
CA ASN A 711 22.90 -19.98 7.85
C ASN A 711 22.20 -18.60 7.91
N SER A 712 21.58 -18.15 6.80
CA SER A 712 20.82 -16.91 6.82
C SER A 712 19.44 -17.10 7.43
N ILE A 713 18.97 -16.11 8.17
CA ILE A 713 17.58 -16.04 8.64
C ILE A 713 16.70 -15.64 7.45
N ILE A 714 15.70 -16.46 7.13
CA ILE A 714 14.69 -16.20 6.08
C ILE A 714 13.54 -15.42 6.67
N SER A 715 13.05 -15.82 7.84
CA SER A 715 11.95 -15.17 8.55
C SER A 715 12.18 -15.25 10.06
N ARG A 716 11.80 -14.19 10.75
CA ARG A 716 11.92 -14.05 12.20
C ARG A 716 10.64 -13.46 12.75
N ASN A 717 10.02 -14.11 13.74
CA ASN A 717 8.80 -13.65 14.35
C ASN A 717 8.90 -13.70 15.87
N PHE A 718 8.49 -12.63 16.54
CA PHE A 718 8.60 -12.49 18.01
C PHE A 718 7.22 -12.23 18.62
N TYR A 719 6.80 -13.09 19.55
CA TYR A 719 5.53 -13.01 20.25
C TYR A 719 5.76 -12.70 21.72
N TRP A 720 4.83 -11.95 22.30
CA TRP A 720 4.60 -11.90 23.74
C TRP A 720 3.21 -12.46 24.01
N LEU A 721 3.11 -13.36 24.97
CA LEU A 721 1.95 -14.19 25.21
C LEU A 721 1.68 -14.27 26.71
N TYR A 722 0.44 -14.54 27.04
CA TYR A 722 0.02 -14.84 28.40
C TYR A 722 -0.73 -16.18 28.46
N LEU A 723 -0.81 -16.80 29.66
CA LEU A 723 -1.58 -18.03 29.84
C LEU A 723 -3.07 -17.77 29.67
N PRO A 724 -3.86 -18.74 29.17
CA PRO A 724 -5.31 -18.60 29.02
C PRO A 724 -5.99 -18.01 30.25
N GLY A 725 -6.78 -16.95 30.04
CA GLY A 725 -7.44 -16.22 31.12
C GLY A 725 -6.55 -15.21 31.86
N GLY A 726 -5.30 -15.03 31.47
CA GLY A 726 -4.36 -14.05 32.02
C GLY A 726 -4.41 -12.68 31.33
N ASP A 727 -3.40 -11.87 31.62
CA ASP A 727 -3.17 -10.55 31.03
C ASP A 727 -1.66 -10.25 30.95
N TYR A 728 -1.30 -9.05 30.50
CA TYR A 728 0.09 -8.58 30.34
C TYR A 728 0.55 -7.66 31.50
N LYS A 729 -0.19 -7.53 32.59
CA LYS A 729 0.14 -6.58 33.66
C LYS A 729 1.50 -6.82 34.30
N LEU A 730 2.05 -8.04 34.23
CA LEU A 730 3.41 -8.34 34.67
C LEU A 730 4.49 -7.64 33.81
N LEU A 731 4.15 -7.14 32.63
CA LEU A 731 5.06 -6.29 31.86
C LEU A 731 5.21 -4.88 32.45
N GLU A 732 4.26 -4.40 33.27
CA GLU A 732 4.36 -3.06 33.87
C GLU A 732 5.59 -2.93 34.83
N PRO A 733 5.81 -3.82 35.82
CA PRO A 733 7.05 -3.78 36.59
C PRO A 733 8.30 -4.07 35.75
N TYR A 734 8.18 -4.81 34.66
CA TYR A 734 9.27 -5.12 33.73
C TYR A 734 9.86 -3.87 33.05
N ARG A 735 9.12 -2.77 32.97
CA ARG A 735 9.59 -1.45 32.48
C ARG A 735 10.76 -0.89 33.30
N ASN A 736 10.90 -1.30 34.58
CA ASN A 736 11.95 -0.83 35.45
C ASN A 736 13.31 -1.54 35.25
N LYS A 737 13.32 -2.67 34.52
CA LYS A 737 14.57 -3.34 34.14
C LYS A 737 15.39 -2.48 33.18
N ARG A 738 16.71 -2.58 33.30
CA ARG A 738 17.67 -1.89 32.41
C ARG A 738 18.51 -2.95 31.70
N ILE A 739 18.07 -3.32 30.52
CA ILE A 739 18.73 -4.34 29.71
C ILE A 739 19.97 -3.74 29.03
N PRO A 740 21.14 -4.39 29.15
CA PRO A 740 22.36 -3.91 28.52
C PRO A 740 22.30 -4.10 26.99
N LEU A 741 22.32 -2.99 26.24
CA LEU A 741 22.40 -3.01 24.77
C LEU A 741 23.72 -2.42 24.29
N GLN A 742 24.34 -3.10 23.34
CA GLN A 742 25.43 -2.57 22.55
C GLN A 742 24.85 -2.09 21.21
N ILE A 743 25.13 -0.83 20.88
CA ILE A 743 24.63 -0.21 19.66
C ILE A 743 25.84 0.27 18.86
N THR A 744 25.92 -0.12 17.59
CA THR A 744 26.91 0.38 16.63
C THR A 744 26.21 0.91 15.40
N SER A 745 26.77 1.91 14.75
CA SER A 745 26.18 2.54 13.57
C SER A 745 27.17 2.66 12.43
N LYS A 746 26.67 2.50 11.22
CA LYS A 746 27.35 2.83 9.98
C LYS A 746 26.48 3.83 9.21
N THR A 747 27.05 4.99 8.87
CA THR A 747 26.29 6.06 8.21
C THR A 747 26.92 6.37 6.86
N SER A 748 26.07 6.51 5.85
CA SER A 748 26.41 7.13 4.58
C SER A 748 25.41 8.25 4.28
N HIS A 749 25.89 9.33 3.68
CA HIS A 749 24.99 10.41 3.26
C HIS A 749 25.46 11.00 1.93
N LYS A 750 24.50 11.42 1.14
CA LYS A 750 24.71 12.17 -0.10
C LYS A 750 23.73 13.33 -0.11
N ASP A 751 24.26 14.55 -0.20
CA ASP A 751 23.44 15.78 -0.09
C ASP A 751 22.61 15.78 1.20
N SER A 752 21.27 15.86 1.08
CA SER A 752 20.34 15.83 2.21
C SER A 752 19.83 14.42 2.56
N SER A 753 20.22 13.39 1.81
CA SER A 753 19.76 12.01 1.99
C SER A 753 20.75 11.23 2.87
N TYR A 754 20.23 10.56 3.88
CA TYR A 754 20.98 9.74 4.82
C TYR A 754 20.54 8.28 4.70
N GLU A 755 21.52 7.38 4.76
CA GLU A 755 21.34 5.95 4.93
C GLU A 755 22.16 5.51 6.15
N ILE A 756 21.51 4.84 7.09
CA ILE A 756 22.12 4.42 8.35
C ILE A 756 21.81 2.96 8.59
N GLU A 757 22.83 2.22 8.97
CA GLU A 757 22.68 0.85 9.46
C GLU A 757 23.05 0.82 10.95
N MET A 758 22.05 0.48 11.79
CA MET A 758 22.18 0.38 13.24
C MET A 758 22.21 -1.09 13.64
N ASN A 759 23.30 -1.55 14.23
CA ASN A 759 23.36 -2.88 14.82
C ASN A 759 23.10 -2.77 16.32
N VAL A 760 22.13 -3.53 16.80
CA VAL A 760 21.73 -3.56 18.22
C VAL A 760 21.89 -4.98 18.73
N GLN A 761 22.66 -5.15 19.81
CA GLN A 761 22.88 -6.44 20.45
C GLN A 761 22.47 -6.40 21.94
N ASN A 762 21.65 -7.36 22.36
CA ASN A 762 21.37 -7.59 23.78
C ASN A 762 22.57 -8.32 24.43
N LYS A 763 23.25 -7.65 25.36
CA LYS A 763 24.46 -8.15 26.05
C LYS A 763 24.15 -8.91 27.36
N SER A 764 22.89 -9.16 27.68
CA SER A 764 22.53 -10.02 28.79
C SER A 764 23.21 -11.39 28.65
N GLU A 765 23.66 -11.97 29.75
CA GLU A 765 24.19 -13.33 29.74
C GLU A 765 23.12 -14.29 29.21
N LYS A 766 23.53 -15.11 28.26
CA LYS A 766 22.68 -16.13 27.68
C LYS A 766 22.65 -17.35 28.59
N PRO A 767 21.48 -17.73 29.13
CA PRO A 767 21.38 -18.98 29.85
C PRO A 767 21.59 -20.16 28.90
N ASP A 768 22.20 -21.26 29.39
CA ASP A 768 22.27 -22.51 28.63
C ASP A 768 20.85 -23.06 28.42
N PRO A 769 20.35 -23.15 27.21
CA PRO A 769 19.03 -23.69 26.97
C PRO A 769 19.00 -25.18 27.32
N LYS A 770 17.98 -25.63 28.05
CA LYS A 770 17.66 -27.07 28.16
C LYS A 770 17.19 -27.53 26.78
N ILE A 771 18.07 -28.19 26.02
CA ILE A 771 17.75 -28.66 24.67
C ILE A 771 16.83 -29.88 24.79
N LEU A 772 15.55 -29.68 24.41
CA LEU A 772 14.63 -30.76 24.15
C LEU A 772 14.67 -31.08 22.65
N THR A 773 15.34 -32.17 22.27
CA THR A 773 15.41 -32.59 20.89
C THR A 773 14.34 -33.62 20.59
N TYR A 774 13.53 -33.33 19.57
CA TYR A 774 12.61 -34.31 18.98
C TYR A 774 13.16 -34.78 17.62
N ASN A 775 13.26 -36.09 17.44
CA ASN A 775 13.56 -36.70 16.15
C ASN A 775 12.25 -36.84 15.36
N ASN A 776 12.11 -36.08 14.28
CA ASN A 776 11.02 -36.24 13.34
C ASN A 776 11.44 -37.09 12.15
N ASN A 777 11.12 -38.38 12.16
CA ASN A 777 11.01 -39.20 10.97
C ASN A 777 9.64 -38.93 10.29
N PHE A 778 9.49 -37.78 9.62
CA PHE A 778 8.33 -37.45 8.79
C PHE A 778 8.53 -37.75 7.31
N ALA A 779 9.36 -38.74 6.96
CA ALA A 779 9.33 -39.33 5.62
C ALA A 779 8.28 -40.45 5.61
N ASN A 780 7.23 -40.27 4.85
CA ASN A 780 6.11 -41.18 4.53
C ASN A 780 4.89 -41.06 5.45
N ARG A 781 3.94 -40.18 5.11
CA ARG A 781 2.53 -40.41 5.40
C ARG A 781 1.69 -40.14 4.14
N HIS A 782 0.89 -41.12 3.84
CA HIS A 782 -0.16 -41.12 2.83
C HIS A 782 -1.33 -40.19 3.22
N GLU A 783 -2.09 -39.81 2.22
CA GLU A 783 -3.19 -38.80 2.21
C GLU A 783 -4.44 -39.16 3.03
N ASP A 784 -4.44 -40.12 3.94
CA ASP A 784 -5.62 -40.52 4.70
C ASP A 784 -5.40 -40.26 6.20
N GLY A 785 -6.15 -39.26 6.69
CA GLY A 785 -6.02 -38.73 8.05
C GLY A 785 -6.70 -39.61 9.10
N GLU A 786 -5.91 -40.12 10.03
CA GLU A 786 -6.30 -40.34 11.41
C GLU A 786 -5.03 -40.38 12.29
N PHE A 787 -5.06 -39.66 13.40
CA PHE A 787 -3.94 -39.47 14.33
C PHE A 787 -4.08 -40.45 15.51
N ASP A 788 -3.14 -41.35 15.69
CA ASP A 788 -2.99 -42.15 16.92
C ASP A 788 -1.83 -41.61 17.79
N MET A 789 -2.17 -41.07 18.94
CA MET A 789 -1.28 -40.37 19.87
C MET A 789 -0.52 -41.28 20.86
N ALA A 790 -0.58 -42.59 20.73
CA ALA A 790 -0.10 -43.50 21.79
C ALA A 790 1.34 -44.00 21.63
N SER A 791 2.11 -43.57 20.63
CA SER A 791 3.41 -44.24 20.31
C SER A 791 4.65 -43.33 20.31
N LEU A 792 4.72 -42.30 21.15
CA LEU A 792 5.93 -41.46 21.23
C LEU A 792 6.67 -41.66 22.57
N GLU A 793 7.64 -42.60 22.59
CA GLU A 793 8.63 -42.67 23.65
C GLU A 793 9.91 -41.90 23.27
N PRO A 794 10.57 -41.18 24.21
CA PRO A 794 11.81 -40.46 23.98
C PRO A 794 13.03 -41.39 23.87
N VAL A 795 13.76 -41.31 22.78
CA VAL A 795 15.03 -42.05 22.57
C VAL A 795 16.22 -41.16 22.96
N HIS A 796 16.90 -41.50 24.02
CA HIS A 796 18.20 -40.88 24.42
C HIS A 796 19.35 -41.50 23.64
N ASN A 797 19.95 -40.75 22.71
CA ASN A 797 21.16 -41.21 22.02
C ASN A 797 22.31 -40.18 22.17
N LYS A 798 23.30 -40.53 23.00
CA LYS A 798 24.43 -39.66 23.39
C LYS A 798 25.36 -39.24 22.25
N THR A 799 25.33 -39.94 21.11
CA THR A 799 26.19 -39.63 19.95
C THR A 799 25.62 -38.51 19.06
N GLU A 800 24.31 -38.37 19.01
CA GLU A 800 23.63 -37.29 18.29
C GLU A 800 23.67 -35.93 19.03
N GLU A 801 23.75 -35.95 20.37
CA GLU A 801 23.91 -34.73 21.18
C GLU A 801 25.18 -33.94 20.85
N LYS A 802 26.30 -34.63 20.54
CA LYS A 802 27.57 -34.00 20.14
C LYS A 802 27.50 -33.36 18.74
N GLN A 803 26.76 -33.95 17.82
CA GLN A 803 26.59 -33.40 16.48
C GLN A 803 25.62 -32.19 16.49
N LYS A 804 24.58 -32.23 17.31
CA LYS A 804 23.62 -31.15 17.48
C LYS A 804 24.18 -29.99 18.29
N ALA A 805 24.99 -30.24 19.31
CA ALA A 805 25.81 -29.23 19.96
C ALA A 805 26.81 -28.56 19.01
N GLY A 806 27.34 -29.32 18.05
CA GLY A 806 28.18 -28.79 16.96
C GLY A 806 27.43 -27.90 15.96
N LEU A 807 26.15 -28.22 15.63
CA LEU A 807 25.28 -27.41 14.80
C LEU A 807 24.90 -26.13 15.53
N PHE A 808 24.57 -26.22 16.81
CA PHE A 808 24.29 -25.08 17.70
C PHE A 808 25.48 -24.11 17.78
N GLN A 809 26.70 -24.65 17.94
CA GLN A 809 27.93 -23.84 17.93
C GLN A 809 28.22 -23.23 16.56
N ARG A 810 27.87 -23.90 15.44
CA ARG A 810 28.03 -23.35 14.09
C ARG A 810 27.02 -22.26 13.77
N LEU A 811 25.77 -22.37 14.18
CA LEU A 811 24.72 -21.34 13.99
C LEU A 811 25.06 -20.03 14.73
N TYR A 812 25.86 -20.12 15.83
CA TYR A 812 26.23 -18.97 16.65
C TYR A 812 27.68 -18.47 16.51
N ARG A 813 28.54 -19.10 15.69
CA ARG A 813 29.99 -18.78 15.61
C ARG A 813 30.42 -17.92 14.43
N GLN A 814 29.57 -17.58 13.48
CA GLN A 814 30.00 -16.80 12.31
C GLN A 814 29.30 -15.42 12.27
N PHE A 815 29.88 -14.49 13.05
CA PHE A 815 29.82 -13.08 12.66
C PHE A 815 31.24 -12.64 12.31
N PRO A 816 31.45 -11.92 11.17
CA PRO A 816 32.76 -11.42 10.80
C PRO A 816 33.21 -10.39 11.85
N ARG A 817 34.39 -10.57 12.40
CA ARG A 817 35.15 -9.49 13.04
C ARG A 817 35.86 -8.71 11.95
N GLU A 818 35.56 -7.42 11.91
CA GLU A 818 36.43 -6.29 11.51
C GLU A 818 35.52 -5.16 11.00
N THR A 819 35.36 -4.09 11.75
CA THR A 819 36.05 -2.88 12.07
C THR A 819 36.47 -2.04 10.87
N ASP A 820 35.64 -0.98 10.64
CA ASP A 820 36.23 0.34 10.42
C ASP A 820 35.20 1.45 10.72
N GLY A 821 35.57 2.41 11.59
CA GLY A 821 34.85 3.67 11.75
C GLY A 821 33.58 3.69 12.59
N SER A 822 33.21 2.62 13.29
CA SER A 822 31.98 2.57 14.10
C SER A 822 32.15 3.32 15.44
N LYS A 823 31.30 4.31 15.70
CA LYS A 823 31.12 4.87 17.04
C LYS A 823 30.38 3.82 17.90
N ILE A 824 31.05 3.33 18.94
CA ILE A 824 30.44 2.41 19.92
C ILE A 824 29.86 3.25 21.06
N SER A 825 28.55 3.12 21.32
CA SER A 825 27.94 3.58 22.55
C SER A 825 27.58 2.35 23.40
N GLU A 826 28.26 2.16 24.52
CA GLU A 826 27.97 1.10 25.49
C GLU A 826 27.08 1.67 26.59
N ILE A 827 25.85 1.16 26.74
CA ILE A 827 24.96 1.56 27.85
C ILE A 827 24.97 0.49 28.89
N LYS A 828 25.38 0.84 30.11
CA LYS A 828 25.47 -0.02 31.27
C LYS A 828 24.06 -0.32 31.82
N GLY A 829 23.51 -1.48 31.47
CA GLY A 829 22.43 -2.16 32.20
C GLY A 829 23.01 -3.29 33.02
N SER A 830 22.43 -3.58 34.17
CA SER A 830 22.84 -4.69 35.04
C SER A 830 21.88 -5.87 35.00
N ASP A 831 20.74 -5.72 34.33
CA ASP A 831 19.65 -6.67 34.38
C ASP A 831 19.71 -7.67 33.24
N VAL A 832 19.33 -8.93 33.50
CA VAL A 832 19.20 -9.98 32.50
C VAL A 832 17.76 -10.04 32.05
N GLY A 833 17.54 -10.16 30.72
CA GLY A 833 16.21 -10.30 30.17
C GLY A 833 16.11 -9.95 28.67
N VAL A 834 14.87 -9.94 28.18
CA VAL A 834 14.54 -9.55 26.83
C VAL A 834 14.48 -8.02 26.74
N ALA A 835 15.20 -7.43 25.79
CA ALA A 835 14.99 -6.03 25.44
C ALA A 835 13.71 -5.95 24.60
N PHE A 836 12.66 -5.37 25.17
CA PHE A 836 11.31 -5.51 24.67
C PHE A 836 10.80 -4.25 23.99
N PHE A 837 10.22 -4.42 22.80
CA PHE A 837 9.49 -3.43 22.02
C PHE A 837 10.29 -2.16 21.75
N LEU A 838 11.49 -2.34 21.17
CA LEU A 838 12.44 -1.30 20.84
C LEU A 838 12.02 -0.51 19.58
N LYS A 839 12.09 0.82 19.65
CA LYS A 839 11.73 1.73 18.57
C LYS A 839 12.87 2.72 18.29
N PHE A 840 13.30 2.81 17.03
CA PHE A 840 14.11 3.92 16.55
C PHE A 840 13.25 5.12 16.14
N SER A 841 13.77 6.32 16.39
CA SER A 841 13.21 7.58 15.89
C SER A 841 14.34 8.51 15.46
N VAL A 842 14.07 9.33 14.44
CA VAL A 842 15.03 10.32 13.92
C VAL A 842 14.53 11.71 14.25
N HIS A 843 15.38 12.56 14.81
CA HIS A 843 15.06 13.89 15.27
C HIS A 843 16.07 14.93 14.77
N ALA A 844 15.63 16.17 14.63
CA ALA A 844 16.50 17.33 14.43
C ALA A 844 17.20 17.70 15.76
N LEU A 845 18.51 17.91 15.73
CA LEU A 845 19.24 18.46 16.87
C LEU A 845 18.87 19.94 16.99
N LYS A 846 18.20 20.33 18.06
CA LYS A 846 17.94 21.76 18.37
C LYS A 846 19.13 22.36 19.08
N THR A 847 19.54 23.58 18.62
CA THR A 847 20.54 24.40 19.29
C THR A 847 19.97 25.25 20.44
N ASP A 848 18.64 25.43 20.49
CA ASP A 848 17.94 26.24 21.48
C ASP A 848 16.95 25.41 22.31
N ASN A 849 17.12 25.47 23.64
CA ASN A 849 16.32 24.77 24.65
C ASN A 849 14.88 25.30 24.83
N LYS A 850 14.20 25.74 23.79
CA LYS A 850 12.77 26.05 23.87
C LYS A 850 11.95 24.78 23.63
N GLY A 851 11.49 24.15 24.72
CA GLY A 851 10.63 22.99 24.68
C GLY A 851 9.27 23.28 24.04
N GLY A 852 8.80 22.35 23.22
CA GLY A 852 7.42 22.33 22.74
C GLY A 852 7.17 21.90 21.29
N ASP A 853 8.15 22.01 20.40
CA ASP A 853 7.94 21.68 18.98
C ASP A 853 8.32 20.23 18.66
N ASP A 854 7.56 19.57 17.78
CA ASP A 854 7.91 18.29 17.22
C ASP A 854 9.24 18.39 16.47
N THR A 855 10.23 17.61 16.90
CA THR A 855 11.57 17.58 16.32
C THR A 855 11.79 16.40 15.38
N ARG A 856 10.78 15.55 15.15
CA ARG A 856 10.91 14.38 14.29
C ARG A 856 11.24 14.78 12.87
N ILE A 857 12.13 14.03 12.25
CA ILE A 857 12.40 14.07 10.81
C ILE A 857 11.57 12.94 10.19
N LEU A 858 10.60 13.31 9.37
CA LEU A 858 9.65 12.40 8.73
C LEU A 858 9.54 12.75 7.23
N PRO A 859 9.32 11.76 6.35
CA PRO A 859 9.26 10.32 6.63
C PRO A 859 10.63 9.69 6.84
N VAL A 860 10.66 8.56 7.57
CA VAL A 860 11.81 7.67 7.65
C VAL A 860 11.40 6.29 7.16
N HIS A 861 12.21 5.67 6.30
CA HIS A 861 12.03 4.28 5.89
C HIS A 861 12.93 3.38 6.72
N TYR A 862 12.35 2.53 7.55
CA TYR A 862 13.08 1.54 8.35
C TYR A 862 12.93 0.15 7.75
N SER A 863 14.01 -0.66 7.82
CA SER A 863 13.94 -2.08 7.45
C SER A 863 13.12 -2.89 8.46
N ASP A 864 13.12 -2.48 9.74
CA ASP A 864 12.27 -2.98 10.82
C ASP A 864 12.23 -1.96 11.95
N ASN A 865 11.21 -2.03 12.81
CA ASN A 865 11.08 -1.20 14.02
C ASN A 865 10.10 -1.87 15.00
N TYR A 866 9.98 -1.39 16.25
CA TYR A 866 9.20 -2.04 17.29
C TYR A 866 9.59 -3.50 17.51
N PHE A 867 10.88 -3.79 17.46
CA PHE A 867 11.47 -5.12 17.57
C PHE A 867 11.87 -5.46 19.03
N SER A 868 12.16 -6.72 19.29
CA SER A 868 12.61 -7.18 20.60
C SER A 868 13.80 -8.12 20.45
N LEU A 869 14.71 -8.14 21.42
CA LEU A 869 15.92 -8.95 21.40
C LEU A 869 16.02 -9.83 22.64
N VAL A 870 16.11 -11.13 22.45
CA VAL A 870 16.42 -12.07 23.54
C VAL A 870 17.88 -11.95 23.97
N PRO A 871 18.28 -12.45 25.15
CA PRO A 871 19.67 -12.45 25.59
C PRO A 871 20.65 -12.99 24.55
N GLY A 872 21.67 -12.20 24.22
CA GLY A 872 22.71 -12.53 23.26
C GLY A 872 22.31 -12.34 21.78
N GLU A 873 21.07 -11.93 21.48
CA GLU A 873 20.61 -11.69 20.10
C GLU A 873 21.06 -10.34 19.57
N GLU A 874 21.33 -10.28 18.26
CA GLU A 874 21.68 -9.07 17.52
C GLU A 874 20.78 -8.90 16.31
N MET A 875 20.39 -7.64 16.01
CA MET A 875 19.68 -7.26 14.78
C MET A 875 20.32 -6.03 14.15
N SER A 876 20.32 -6.00 12.81
CA SER A 876 20.70 -4.84 12.01
C SER A 876 19.43 -4.17 11.46
N ILE A 877 19.27 -2.87 11.76
CA ILE A 877 18.16 -2.05 11.28
C ILE A 877 18.72 -0.99 10.33
N LYS A 878 18.25 -1.01 9.09
CA LYS A 878 18.57 0.03 8.10
C LYS A 878 17.50 1.09 8.11
N MET A 879 17.92 2.34 8.01
CA MET A 879 17.00 3.48 7.89
C MET A 879 17.48 4.45 6.83
N SER A 880 16.53 5.04 6.09
CA SER A 880 16.80 6.07 5.09
C SER A 880 15.80 7.21 5.22
N PHE A 881 16.30 8.46 5.10
CA PHE A 881 15.50 9.67 5.25
C PHE A 881 16.19 10.88 4.62
N LYS A 882 15.45 11.96 4.41
CA LYS A 882 15.98 13.24 3.97
C LYS A 882 15.95 14.24 5.12
N VAL A 883 16.98 15.05 5.21
CA VAL A 883 17.14 16.08 6.25
C VAL A 883 16.98 17.46 5.63
N PRO A 884 16.19 18.37 6.22
CA PRO A 884 16.15 19.75 5.78
C PRO A 884 17.53 20.43 5.84
N GLN A 885 17.77 21.39 4.96
CA GLN A 885 19.06 22.09 4.90
C GLN A 885 19.40 22.76 6.24
N GLY A 886 20.63 22.57 6.71
CA GLY A 886 21.13 23.15 7.96
C GLY A 886 20.68 22.43 9.24
N VAL A 887 20.01 21.30 9.12
CA VAL A 887 19.59 20.46 10.26
C VAL A 887 20.59 19.32 10.44
N THR A 888 21.00 19.06 11.68
CA THR A 888 21.78 17.86 12.06
C THR A 888 20.84 16.81 12.59
N PRO A 889 20.79 15.60 12.00
CA PRO A 889 19.94 14.53 12.49
C PRO A 889 20.56 13.84 13.71
N ARG A 890 19.71 13.33 14.59
CA ARG A 890 20.07 12.42 15.68
C ARG A 890 19.12 11.24 15.68
N VAL A 891 19.62 10.04 15.98
CA VAL A 891 18.83 8.83 16.13
C VAL A 891 18.68 8.53 17.62
N THR A 892 17.45 8.20 18.05
CA THR A 892 17.14 7.73 19.39
C THR A 892 16.63 6.29 19.33
N LEU A 893 16.92 5.49 20.35
CA LEU A 893 16.35 4.18 20.57
C LEU A 893 15.61 4.19 21.91
N GLU A 894 14.34 3.83 21.89
CA GLU A 894 13.48 3.71 23.06
C GLU A 894 12.79 2.35 23.05
N GLY A 895 12.31 1.87 24.18
CA GLY A 895 11.60 0.60 24.30
C GLY A 895 10.81 0.50 25.58
N TRP A 896 10.12 -0.63 25.77
CA TRP A 896 9.34 -0.87 26.99
C TRP A 896 10.22 -0.83 28.24
N ASN A 897 11.40 -1.45 28.21
CA ASN A 897 12.36 -1.54 29.30
C ASN A 897 13.75 -0.98 28.93
N TYR A 898 13.77 -0.08 27.97
CA TYR A 898 14.99 0.58 27.51
C TYR A 898 14.73 2.04 27.22
N GLN A 899 15.63 2.90 27.66
CA GLN A 899 15.62 4.31 27.32
C GLN A 899 17.05 4.77 27.07
N SER A 900 17.33 5.29 25.88
CA SER A 900 18.63 5.86 25.56
C SER A 900 18.86 7.14 26.35
N GLU A 901 19.94 7.19 27.15
CA GLU A 901 20.34 8.42 27.87
C GLU A 901 21.12 9.37 26.97
N VAL A 902 21.68 8.87 25.86
CA VAL A 902 22.50 9.68 24.93
C VAL A 902 22.07 9.38 23.48
N PRO A 903 21.52 10.39 22.79
CA PRO A 903 21.23 10.24 21.36
C PRO A 903 22.52 10.10 20.57
N THR A 904 22.56 9.16 19.62
CA THR A 904 23.67 9.06 18.67
C THR A 904 23.60 10.25 17.71
N VAL A 905 24.50 11.23 17.86
CA VAL A 905 24.68 12.30 16.88
C VAL A 905 25.42 11.72 15.68
N ILE A 906 24.87 11.92 14.50
CA ILE A 906 25.35 11.33 13.24
C ILE A 906 26.17 12.36 12.49
#